data_1e1860f91e418f8e89ff6942e42f3942
#
_entry.id   1e1860f91e418f8e89ff6942e42f3942
#
_cell.length_a   1.000
_cell.length_b   1.000
_cell.length_c   1.000
_cell.angle_alpha   90.00
_cell.angle_beta   90.00
_cell.angle_gamma   90.00
#
_symmetry.space_group_name_H-M   'P 1'
#
loop_
_entity.id
_entity.type
_entity.pdbx_description
1 polymer ?
#
loop_
_entity_poly.entity_id
_entity_poly.type
_entity_poly.pdbx_seq_one_letter_code
_entity_poly.pdbx_strand_id
1 'polypeptide(L)'
;MDELSASNKENGGAAPVPYERWIWIELIGFDKEQPDYAVQAYLDRTGFTPDSVSLLLYTPDFVHGHKGMASEWRLPMEMCSYGARPYSKDRARQPWTNYELRSLVAELQKHGIEVYCAFFDIFQFDGEDGSEELTKSAWCEAHPELYEMRKTGEPFPGINPLRRMKDGSYYEDLFVPELIQVLEDYRFDGYHGADGYTSPRLSLAETDYSDDMVGQFCQWSGEALPGELPMACDSDPDAMERRADWIWSNRRLPWIAFHSDRWAQLWHKIMAGIRRVGKKAYVNTAWTREPFEALYRYGVDYKKLADTGIDGFIVETVGASLSAGAGETEYEPGTEFMAMLLMIKAYVPNTKLICLNALADTHEQWDAINHAPTVLERDIHTLTNMYIIEKGEPTRCAAGFMACLGDGISKEDWKWITARWNLGFAARPQYIVGAALVWSDAMLQASLQEYAELRTWPAHKYAHELLSRGAPVHSAIRIESVPAFEGPILVTNLHLLSEGELQSVLAYRGGVAILIGCLTERVATALRQWDIHQGHNVGQQICVIRADAAGTDSFHFMEEHHAEAQGWTTGPAPLVDAIPWIKSLSFRPVAESFLARAAAEINTVVQAPKVCKNEAFIGVAALELTDDCQRLLLTNTHINYKSAHVDMGKPIQRIEVVTEFPGVPVKPHGSAFRLYVPGRGAVIVDVHL
;
A
#
# COMPACT_ATOMS: atom_id res chain seq x y z
N MET A 1 -17.00 35.80 9.20
CA MET A 1 -16.87 34.39 9.58
C MET A 1 -18.22 33.65 9.64
N ASP A 2 -19.33 34.29 9.31
CA ASP A 2 -20.67 33.69 9.46
C ASP A 2 -21.39 33.35 8.14
N GLU A 3 -20.78 33.63 6.99
CA GLU A 3 -21.42 33.36 5.68
C GLU A 3 -21.07 31.98 5.07
N LEU A 4 -20.04 31.29 5.54
CA LEU A 4 -19.70 29.93 5.06
C LEU A 4 -20.43 28.81 5.82
N SER A 5 -21.06 29.12 6.96
CA SER A 5 -21.87 28.14 7.70
C SER A 5 -23.33 28.06 7.23
N ALA A 6 -23.76 29.00 6.37
CA ALA A 6 -25.16 29.08 5.93
C ALA A 6 -25.45 28.28 4.64
N SER A 7 -24.43 27.94 3.82
CA SER A 7 -24.65 27.21 2.56
C SER A 7 -24.75 25.69 2.71
N ASN A 8 -24.34 25.14 3.87
CA ASN A 8 -24.38 23.69 4.13
C ASN A 8 -25.71 23.19 4.79
N LYS A 9 -26.70 24.04 4.96
CA LYS A 9 -27.96 23.67 5.63
C LYS A 9 -29.10 23.28 4.70
N GLU A 10 -28.95 23.37 3.38
CA GLU A 10 -30.03 23.02 2.43
C GLU A 10 -29.84 21.71 1.66
N ASN A 11 -28.65 21.08 1.72
CA ASN A 11 -28.51 19.72 1.24
C ASN A 11 -28.64 18.76 2.41
N GLY A 12 -29.69 17.96 2.45
CA GLY A 12 -29.97 16.92 3.45
C GLY A 12 -28.92 15.78 3.40
N GLY A 13 -27.64 16.12 3.38
CA GLY A 13 -26.53 15.19 3.37
C GLY A 13 -26.35 14.54 4.73
N ALA A 14 -26.28 13.22 4.76
CA ALA A 14 -25.84 12.47 5.93
C ALA A 14 -24.51 13.05 6.43
N ALA A 15 -24.32 13.06 7.77
CA ALA A 15 -23.05 13.50 8.34
C ALA A 15 -21.88 12.74 7.68
N PRO A 16 -20.74 13.42 7.39
CA PRO A 16 -19.59 12.77 6.75
C PRO A 16 -19.18 11.52 7.53
N VAL A 17 -18.75 10.49 6.83
CA VAL A 17 -18.21 9.29 7.46
C VAL A 17 -16.99 9.70 8.27
N PRO A 18 -16.91 9.39 9.57
CA PRO A 18 -15.69 9.63 10.34
C PRO A 18 -14.51 8.92 9.67
N TYR A 19 -13.38 9.63 9.55
CA TYR A 19 -12.13 9.08 9.05
C TYR A 19 -10.97 9.63 9.87
N GLU A 20 -9.85 8.92 9.92
CA GLU A 20 -8.69 9.32 10.72
C GLU A 20 -7.77 10.26 9.93
N ARG A 21 -7.30 11.32 10.58
CA ARG A 21 -6.36 12.30 10.05
C ARG A 21 -5.08 12.22 10.84
N TRP A 22 -4.04 11.72 10.19
CA TRP A 22 -2.73 11.57 10.76
C TRP A 22 -1.76 12.56 10.14
N ILE A 23 -0.74 12.96 10.91
CA ILE A 23 0.37 13.77 10.42
C ILE A 23 1.68 13.11 10.83
N TRP A 24 2.57 12.88 9.89
CA TRP A 24 3.94 12.51 10.14
C TRP A 24 4.78 13.77 10.05
N ILE A 25 5.52 14.14 11.11
CA ILE A 25 6.18 15.43 11.23
C ILE A 25 7.47 15.31 12.04
N GLU A 26 8.42 16.16 11.76
CA GLU A 26 9.68 16.28 12.49
C GLU A 26 9.61 17.35 13.59
N LEU A 27 10.55 17.32 14.54
CA LEU A 27 10.65 18.34 15.58
C LEU A 27 10.88 19.75 15.01
N ILE A 28 11.48 19.86 13.81
CA ILE A 28 11.67 21.16 13.14
C ILE A 28 10.34 21.85 12.78
N GLY A 29 9.23 21.14 12.76
CA GLY A 29 7.89 21.71 12.59
C GLY A 29 7.38 22.49 13.82
N PHE A 30 8.05 22.34 14.97
CA PHE A 30 7.68 22.95 16.25
C PHE A 30 8.75 23.96 16.71
N ASP A 31 8.39 24.86 17.64
CA ASP A 31 9.27 25.92 18.14
C ASP A 31 9.43 25.82 19.65
N LYS A 32 10.57 25.31 20.10
CA LYS A 32 10.85 25.15 21.53
C LYS A 32 10.94 26.48 22.32
N GLU A 33 11.12 27.60 21.63
CA GLU A 33 11.18 28.93 22.28
C GLU A 33 9.76 29.46 22.62
N GLN A 34 8.70 28.82 22.12
CA GLN A 34 7.33 29.18 22.47
C GLN A 34 6.85 28.41 23.69
N PRO A 35 6.00 29.00 24.55
CA PRO A 35 5.53 28.35 25.78
C PRO A 35 4.75 27.03 25.54
N ASP A 36 4.08 26.91 24.39
CA ASP A 36 3.30 25.77 23.94
C ASP A 36 4.00 25.02 22.78
N TYR A 37 5.29 25.24 22.59
CA TYR A 37 6.08 24.69 21.48
C TYR A 37 5.52 25.04 20.09
N ALA A 38 4.75 26.13 19.97
CA ALA A 38 4.00 26.54 18.80
C ALA A 38 2.93 25.53 18.32
N VAL A 39 2.43 24.66 19.20
CA VAL A 39 1.39 23.66 18.88
C VAL A 39 0.10 24.35 18.44
N GLN A 40 -0.37 25.37 19.17
CA GLN A 40 -1.58 26.11 18.78
C GLN A 40 -1.43 26.78 17.41
N ALA A 41 -0.28 27.41 17.15
CA ALA A 41 0.00 28.04 15.87
C ALA A 41 0.03 26.98 14.72
N TYR A 42 0.53 25.79 14.99
CA TYR A 42 0.50 24.68 14.05
C TYR A 42 -0.96 24.24 13.75
N LEU A 43 -1.78 24.03 14.79
CA LEU A 43 -3.19 23.67 14.65
C LEU A 43 -4.02 24.75 13.93
N ASP A 44 -3.74 26.01 14.18
CA ASP A 44 -4.37 27.14 13.46
C ASP A 44 -3.98 27.17 11.96
N ARG A 45 -2.80 26.68 11.64
CA ARG A 45 -2.31 26.54 10.29
C ARG A 45 -2.92 25.35 9.57
N THR A 46 -2.98 24.17 10.20
CA THR A 46 -3.63 22.99 9.62
C THR A 46 -5.14 23.21 9.44
N GLY A 47 -5.77 24.02 10.29
CA GLY A 47 -7.21 24.28 10.29
C GLY A 47 -8.06 23.12 10.79
N PHE A 48 -7.42 22.09 11.37
CA PHE A 48 -8.07 20.95 12.04
C PHE A 48 -7.16 20.41 13.14
N THR A 49 -7.74 19.68 14.08
CA THR A 49 -6.98 18.87 15.03
C THR A 49 -6.80 17.47 14.44
N PRO A 50 -5.58 16.99 14.21
CA PRO A 50 -5.36 15.61 13.79
C PRO A 50 -5.76 14.61 14.89
N ASP A 51 -6.19 13.42 14.49
CA ASP A 51 -6.45 12.34 15.44
C ASP A 51 -5.14 11.81 16.01
N SER A 52 -4.07 11.81 15.19
CA SER A 52 -2.75 11.32 15.58
C SER A 52 -1.62 12.10 14.92
N VAL A 53 -0.51 12.22 15.64
CA VAL A 53 0.76 12.75 15.15
C VAL A 53 1.84 11.68 15.34
N SER A 54 2.59 11.38 14.28
CA SER A 54 3.80 10.57 14.37
C SER A 54 5.01 11.46 14.29
N LEU A 55 5.81 11.51 15.38
CA LEU A 55 7.05 12.28 15.42
C LEU A 55 8.19 11.46 14.83
N LEU A 56 8.80 11.95 13.75
CA LEU A 56 9.96 11.32 13.12
C LEU A 56 11.23 11.69 13.89
N LEU A 57 11.86 10.71 14.52
CA LEU A 57 13.04 10.83 15.36
C LEU A 57 14.28 10.17 14.76
N TYR A 58 14.21 9.88 13.50
CA TYR A 58 15.15 9.53 12.49
C TYR A 58 15.89 8.19 12.67
N THR A 59 16.71 7.99 13.72
CA THR A 59 17.61 6.83 13.84
C THR A 59 17.31 5.96 15.06
N PRO A 60 17.80 4.71 15.10
CA PRO A 60 17.65 3.82 16.26
C PRO A 60 18.30 4.34 17.54
N ASP A 61 19.25 5.30 17.46
CA ASP A 61 19.87 5.93 18.61
C ASP A 61 18.84 6.64 19.51
N PHE A 62 17.65 6.97 18.98
CA PHE A 62 16.56 7.50 19.81
C PHE A 62 16.17 6.52 20.92
N VAL A 63 16.19 5.22 20.64
CA VAL A 63 15.91 4.17 21.60
C VAL A 63 17.17 3.75 22.35
N HIS A 64 18.20 3.35 21.61
CA HIS A 64 19.42 2.77 22.18
C HIS A 64 20.33 3.79 22.90
N GLY A 65 20.26 5.05 22.47
CA GLY A 65 20.97 6.17 23.10
C GLY A 65 20.20 6.86 24.23
N HIS A 66 18.99 6.38 24.58
CA HIS A 66 18.16 7.00 25.61
C HIS A 66 18.78 6.95 27.01
N LYS A 67 18.96 8.12 27.64
CA LYS A 67 19.63 8.24 28.94
C LYS A 67 18.65 8.35 30.11
N GLY A 68 17.37 8.09 29.88
CA GLY A 68 16.31 8.22 30.88
C GLY A 68 15.92 9.68 31.19
N MET A 69 15.09 9.86 32.21
CA MET A 69 14.49 11.15 32.60
C MET A 69 14.96 11.63 33.98
N ALA A 70 16.03 11.06 34.51
CA ALA A 70 16.56 11.50 35.84
C ALA A 70 17.23 12.88 35.77
N SER A 71 17.74 13.28 34.62
CA SER A 71 18.34 14.58 34.35
C SER A 71 18.01 15.04 32.95
N GLU A 72 18.06 16.34 32.74
CA GLU A 72 17.94 16.92 31.40
C GLU A 72 19.21 16.69 30.59
N TRP A 73 19.07 16.31 29.33
CA TRP A 73 20.16 16.13 28.39
C TRP A 73 19.72 16.48 26.96
N ARG A 74 20.67 16.90 26.14
CA ARG A 74 20.41 17.30 24.74
C ARG A 74 20.26 16.07 23.86
N LEU A 75 19.18 16.06 23.08
CA LEU A 75 18.99 15.07 22.02
C LEU A 75 20.04 15.27 20.90
N PRO A 76 20.53 14.19 20.28
CA PRO A 76 21.31 14.28 19.04
C PRO A 76 20.58 15.10 17.97
N MET A 77 21.35 15.85 17.19
CA MET A 77 20.75 16.82 16.26
C MET A 77 19.97 16.17 15.12
N GLU A 78 20.33 14.97 14.70
CA GLU A 78 19.61 14.18 13.71
C GLU A 78 18.18 13.85 14.13
N MET A 79 17.91 13.74 15.43
CA MET A 79 16.56 13.54 15.96
C MET A 79 15.70 14.80 15.91
N CYS A 80 16.33 15.96 15.75
CA CYS A 80 15.64 17.25 15.68
C CYS A 80 15.22 17.61 14.25
N SER A 81 15.74 16.90 13.24
CA SER A 81 15.33 17.05 11.84
C SER A 81 15.84 15.88 11.00
N TYR A 82 14.98 15.35 10.14
CA TYR A 82 15.27 14.25 9.23
C TYR A 82 16.51 14.53 8.39
N GLY A 83 17.41 13.53 8.33
CA GLY A 83 18.67 13.67 7.60
C GLY A 83 19.55 14.80 8.10
N ALA A 84 19.44 15.17 9.38
CA ALA A 84 20.22 16.25 9.98
C ALA A 84 20.12 17.60 9.24
N ARG A 85 19.10 17.83 8.43
CA ARG A 85 18.94 19.07 7.66
C ARG A 85 18.84 20.29 8.58
N PRO A 86 19.51 21.42 8.23
CA PRO A 86 19.66 22.56 9.11
C PRO A 86 18.42 23.46 9.19
N TYR A 87 17.48 23.34 8.26
CA TYR A 87 16.30 24.20 8.17
C TYR A 87 15.12 23.52 7.46
N SER A 88 13.92 24.02 7.73
CA SER A 88 12.70 23.77 6.94
C SER A 88 12.21 25.09 6.33
N LYS A 89 11.05 25.06 5.64
CA LYS A 89 10.39 26.28 5.16
C LYS A 89 9.99 27.23 6.30
N ASP A 90 9.73 26.70 7.49
CA ASP A 90 9.27 27.49 8.66
C ASP A 90 10.41 28.06 9.49
N ARG A 91 11.45 27.28 9.74
CA ARG A 91 12.54 27.65 10.66
C ARG A 91 13.79 26.82 10.49
N ALA A 92 14.90 27.31 11.03
CA ALA A 92 16.10 26.53 11.19
C ALA A 92 15.92 25.47 12.29
N ARG A 93 16.69 24.37 12.19
CA ARG A 93 16.74 23.32 13.19
C ARG A 93 17.17 23.84 14.56
N GLN A 94 16.42 23.50 15.58
CA GLN A 94 16.69 23.85 16.99
C GLN A 94 17.24 22.64 17.74
N PRO A 95 18.14 22.84 18.73
CA PRO A 95 18.55 21.76 19.63
C PRO A 95 17.44 21.50 20.66
N TRP A 96 16.95 20.26 20.73
CA TRP A 96 15.94 19.83 21.70
C TRP A 96 16.58 19.03 22.84
N THR A 97 15.92 19.04 24.03
CA THR A 97 16.25 18.17 25.15
C THR A 97 15.19 17.08 25.33
N ASN A 98 15.53 16.05 26.11
CA ASN A 98 14.58 15.01 26.50
C ASN A 98 13.36 15.60 27.24
N TYR A 99 13.55 16.64 28.07
CA TYR A 99 12.45 17.27 28.80
C TYR A 99 11.56 18.10 27.88
N GLU A 100 12.14 18.83 26.94
CA GLU A 100 11.39 19.59 25.92
C GLU A 100 10.56 18.64 25.01
N LEU A 101 11.13 17.55 24.54
CA LEU A 101 10.37 16.55 23.75
C LEU A 101 9.20 15.96 24.54
N ARG A 102 9.42 15.56 25.80
CA ARG A 102 8.34 15.07 26.66
C ARG A 102 7.24 16.12 26.87
N SER A 103 7.63 17.38 27.00
CA SER A 103 6.68 18.48 27.16
C SER A 103 5.91 18.77 25.87
N LEU A 104 6.53 18.67 24.69
CA LEU A 104 5.86 18.76 23.39
C LEU A 104 4.81 17.64 23.24
N VAL A 105 5.17 16.39 23.59
CA VAL A 105 4.21 15.26 23.56
C VAL A 105 3.01 15.56 24.46
N ALA A 106 3.26 16.04 25.68
CA ALA A 106 2.18 16.39 26.60
C ALA A 106 1.32 17.57 26.09
N GLU A 107 1.93 18.53 25.38
CA GLU A 107 1.21 19.65 24.79
C GLU A 107 0.28 19.20 23.67
N LEU A 108 0.75 18.36 22.75
CA LEU A 108 -0.09 17.75 21.69
C LEU A 108 -1.25 16.96 22.30
N GLN A 109 -0.99 16.17 23.35
CA GLN A 109 -2.02 15.38 24.03
C GLN A 109 -3.11 16.21 24.71
N LYS A 110 -2.82 17.44 25.15
CA LYS A 110 -3.85 18.37 25.69
C LYS A 110 -4.92 18.72 24.66
N HIS A 111 -4.58 18.65 23.37
CA HIS A 111 -5.52 18.88 22.27
C HIS A 111 -6.27 17.59 21.86
N GLY A 112 -6.08 16.48 22.57
CA GLY A 112 -6.71 15.19 22.28
C GLY A 112 -6.02 14.41 21.14
N ILE A 113 -4.78 14.77 20.82
CA ILE A 113 -3.99 14.14 19.76
C ILE A 113 -3.23 12.94 20.34
N GLU A 114 -3.34 11.77 19.72
CA GLU A 114 -2.45 10.64 20.03
C GLU A 114 -1.07 10.88 19.41
N VAL A 115 -0.01 10.65 20.17
CA VAL A 115 1.36 10.92 19.71
C VAL A 115 2.17 9.63 19.67
N TYR A 116 2.69 9.34 18.50
CA TYR A 116 3.52 8.16 18.21
C TYR A 116 4.97 8.56 17.97
N CYS A 117 5.93 7.74 18.39
CA CYS A 117 7.31 7.89 17.94
C CYS A 117 7.57 7.01 16.70
N ALA A 118 8.33 7.56 15.74
CA ALA A 118 8.78 6.85 14.56
C ALA A 118 10.27 7.11 14.32
N PHE A 119 10.96 6.11 13.83
CA PHE A 119 12.35 6.20 13.40
C PHE A 119 12.64 5.06 12.42
N PHE A 120 13.70 5.25 11.63
CA PHE A 120 14.17 4.30 10.63
C PHE A 120 15.25 3.39 11.20
N ASP A 121 15.60 2.35 10.48
CA ASP A 121 16.73 1.45 10.75
C ASP A 121 18.08 2.03 10.31
N ILE A 122 18.10 3.22 9.71
CA ILE A 122 19.27 3.86 9.11
C ILE A 122 20.31 4.20 10.19
N PHE A 123 21.59 3.87 9.92
CA PHE A 123 22.70 4.22 10.79
C PHE A 123 23.67 5.26 10.18
N GLN A 124 23.41 5.71 8.96
CA GLN A 124 24.27 6.66 8.25
C GLN A 124 23.39 7.76 7.62
N PHE A 125 23.77 9.01 7.82
CA PHE A 125 23.01 10.19 7.37
C PHE A 125 23.95 11.35 7.04
N ASP A 126 23.46 12.36 6.29
CA ASP A 126 24.26 13.53 5.89
C ASP A 126 24.78 14.32 7.08
N GLY A 127 25.96 14.90 6.95
CA GLY A 127 26.58 15.70 8.00
C GLY A 127 25.80 16.98 8.35
N GLU A 128 26.00 17.47 9.58
CA GLU A 128 25.30 18.66 10.12
C GLU A 128 25.50 19.94 9.29
N ASP A 129 26.58 20.06 8.57
CA ASP A 129 26.96 21.25 7.80
C ASP A 129 26.69 21.12 6.28
N GLY A 130 26.04 20.03 5.87
CA GLY A 130 25.85 19.70 4.47
C GLY A 130 27.19 19.28 3.79
N SER A 131 28.18 18.90 4.59
CA SER A 131 29.42 18.29 4.08
C SER A 131 29.13 16.92 3.46
N GLU A 132 30.00 16.48 2.55
CA GLU A 132 29.94 15.12 1.99
C GLU A 132 30.33 14.05 3.04
N GLU A 133 30.74 14.47 4.25
CA GLU A 133 31.10 13.57 5.34
C GLU A 133 29.84 13.11 6.07
N LEU A 134 29.50 11.84 5.89
CA LEU A 134 28.32 11.23 6.49
C LEU A 134 28.49 11.08 8.00
N THR A 135 27.47 11.54 8.77
CA THR A 135 27.36 11.25 10.18
C THR A 135 26.77 9.87 10.40
N LYS A 136 27.27 9.13 11.39
CA LYS A 136 26.81 7.79 11.69
C LYS A 136 26.25 7.69 13.08
N SER A 137 25.23 6.83 13.25
CA SER A 137 24.74 6.44 14.55
C SER A 137 25.84 5.76 15.37
N ALA A 138 26.17 6.33 16.53
CA ALA A 138 27.24 5.81 17.39
C ALA A 138 26.90 4.41 17.93
N TRP A 139 25.62 4.13 18.21
CA TRP A 139 25.19 2.82 18.64
C TRP A 139 25.34 1.80 17.51
N CYS A 140 24.86 2.12 16.31
CA CYS A 140 24.97 1.23 15.17
C CYS A 140 26.42 0.95 14.79
N GLU A 141 27.34 1.95 14.85
CA GLU A 141 28.77 1.73 14.63
C GLU A 141 29.38 0.74 15.63
N ALA A 142 28.87 0.72 16.86
CA ALA A 142 29.31 -0.24 17.87
C ALA A 142 28.78 -1.67 17.64
N HIS A 143 27.76 -1.82 16.78
CA HIS A 143 27.07 -3.08 16.50
C HIS A 143 27.05 -3.48 15.02
N PRO A 144 28.24 -3.59 14.35
CA PRO A 144 28.31 -3.94 12.93
C PRO A 144 27.75 -5.34 12.62
N GLU A 145 27.59 -6.20 13.61
CA GLU A 145 26.95 -7.50 13.48
C GLU A 145 25.46 -7.41 13.10
N LEU A 146 24.84 -6.24 13.23
CA LEU A 146 23.44 -6.02 12.86
C LEU A 146 23.29 -5.39 11.48
N TYR A 147 24.35 -5.00 10.80
CA TYR A 147 24.22 -4.38 9.48
C TYR A 147 23.51 -5.30 8.50
N GLU A 148 22.57 -4.75 7.76
CA GLU A 148 21.97 -5.46 6.63
C GLU A 148 23.05 -5.69 5.56
N MET A 149 23.26 -6.95 5.16
CA MET A 149 24.36 -7.32 4.28
C MET A 149 23.85 -7.65 2.89
N ARG A 150 24.37 -6.94 1.87
CA ARG A 150 24.15 -7.34 0.49
C ARG A 150 24.75 -8.72 0.24
N LYS A 151 24.18 -9.47 -0.69
CA LYS A 151 24.74 -10.77 -1.11
C LYS A 151 26.17 -10.66 -1.63
N THR A 152 26.62 -9.48 -2.06
CA THR A 152 27.98 -9.16 -2.48
C THR A 152 28.95 -8.95 -1.30
N GLY A 153 28.50 -9.09 -0.05
CA GLY A 153 29.30 -8.88 1.15
C GLY A 153 29.46 -7.42 1.58
N GLU A 154 28.81 -6.48 0.88
CA GLU A 154 28.83 -5.06 1.26
C GLU A 154 27.69 -4.75 2.23
N PRO A 155 27.94 -3.97 3.30
CA PRO A 155 26.88 -3.53 4.19
C PRO A 155 26.01 -2.47 3.49
N PHE A 156 24.70 -2.55 3.74
CA PHE A 156 23.77 -1.47 3.50
C PHE A 156 23.80 -0.51 4.71
N PRO A 157 23.59 0.81 4.56
CA PRO A 157 23.61 1.77 5.68
C PRO A 157 22.36 1.71 6.56
N GLY A 158 21.98 0.51 6.99
CA GLY A 158 20.88 0.20 7.89
C GLY A 158 21.15 -1.08 8.68
N ILE A 159 20.43 -1.28 9.76
CA ILE A 159 20.47 -2.52 10.52
C ILE A 159 19.36 -3.46 10.07
N ASN A 160 19.63 -4.76 10.10
CA ASN A 160 18.59 -5.78 9.97
C ASN A 160 18.11 -6.20 11.36
N PRO A 161 16.89 -5.80 11.79
CA PRO A 161 16.39 -6.09 13.14
C PRO A 161 16.06 -7.58 13.36
N LEU A 162 16.19 -8.42 12.32
CA LEU A 162 16.02 -9.88 12.44
C LEU A 162 17.30 -10.58 12.86
N ARG A 163 18.45 -9.89 12.88
CA ARG A 163 19.75 -10.47 13.23
C ARG A 163 19.92 -10.62 14.75
N ARG A 164 20.92 -11.39 15.13
CA ARG A 164 21.34 -11.58 16.52
C ARG A 164 22.53 -10.70 16.86
N MET A 165 22.56 -10.31 18.13
CA MET A 165 23.71 -9.66 18.76
C MET A 165 24.92 -10.61 18.83
N LYS A 166 26.12 -10.07 19.10
CA LYS A 166 27.36 -10.87 19.24
C LYS A 166 27.30 -11.97 20.29
N ASP A 167 26.47 -11.81 21.32
CA ASP A 167 26.27 -12.81 22.37
C ASP A 167 25.27 -13.92 21.98
N GLY A 168 24.65 -13.82 20.80
CA GLY A 168 23.67 -14.75 20.25
C GLY A 168 22.23 -14.46 20.66
N SER A 169 21.96 -13.44 21.47
CA SER A 169 20.61 -12.99 21.76
C SER A 169 20.00 -12.30 20.52
N TYR A 170 18.67 -12.35 20.38
CA TYR A 170 18.00 -11.64 19.29
C TYR A 170 17.99 -10.13 19.55
N TYR A 171 18.09 -9.33 18.50
CA TYR A 171 18.01 -7.86 18.60
C TYR A 171 16.77 -7.40 19.37
N GLU A 172 15.62 -8.01 19.13
CA GLU A 172 14.38 -7.68 19.83
C GLU A 172 14.42 -7.92 21.35
N ASP A 173 15.34 -8.74 21.85
CA ASP A 173 15.49 -8.97 23.30
C ASP A 173 16.10 -7.75 24.00
N LEU A 174 16.91 -6.95 23.28
CA LEU A 174 17.43 -5.66 23.72
C LEU A 174 16.45 -4.53 23.35
N PHE A 175 16.00 -4.50 22.10
CA PHE A 175 15.21 -3.39 21.56
C PHE A 175 13.87 -3.18 22.29
N VAL A 176 13.13 -4.27 22.55
CA VAL A 176 11.78 -4.15 23.12
C VAL A 176 11.79 -3.51 24.51
N PRO A 177 12.61 -3.94 25.49
CA PRO A 177 12.69 -3.25 26.77
C PRO A 177 13.05 -1.77 26.66
N GLU A 178 13.99 -1.42 25.79
CA GLU A 178 14.42 -0.02 25.60
C GLU A 178 13.33 0.81 24.90
N LEU A 179 12.64 0.26 23.90
CA LEU A 179 11.48 0.91 23.29
C LEU A 179 10.38 1.19 24.32
N ILE A 180 10.06 0.23 25.17
CA ILE A 180 9.04 0.40 26.21
C ILE A 180 9.46 1.51 27.19
N GLN A 181 10.73 1.54 27.61
CA GLN A 181 11.26 2.61 28.46
C GLN A 181 11.07 4.00 27.80
N VAL A 182 11.39 4.12 26.52
CA VAL A 182 11.20 5.36 25.76
C VAL A 182 9.71 5.76 25.67
N LEU A 183 8.82 4.81 25.38
CA LEU A 183 7.38 5.07 25.31
C LEU A 183 6.81 5.57 26.64
N GLU A 184 7.27 5.03 27.77
CA GLU A 184 6.84 5.44 29.09
C GLU A 184 7.47 6.77 29.50
N ASP A 185 8.77 6.97 29.29
CA ASP A 185 9.52 8.17 29.68
C ASP A 185 9.02 9.43 28.96
N TYR A 186 8.80 9.36 27.66
CA TYR A 186 8.25 10.46 26.86
C TYR A 186 6.71 10.51 26.88
N ARG A 187 6.04 9.47 27.39
CA ARG A 187 4.58 9.32 27.44
C ARG A 187 3.93 9.25 26.05
N PHE A 188 4.60 8.69 25.07
CA PHE A 188 3.99 8.43 23.78
C PHE A 188 2.78 7.51 23.92
N ASP A 189 1.78 7.69 23.06
CA ASP A 189 0.60 6.81 23.00
C ASP A 189 0.90 5.51 22.26
N GLY A 190 1.95 5.52 21.44
CA GLY A 190 2.37 4.32 20.74
C GLY A 190 3.65 4.43 19.93
N TYR A 191 3.89 3.39 19.18
CA TYR A 191 5.02 3.24 18.27
C TYR A 191 4.53 3.14 16.83
N HIS A 192 5.15 3.89 15.94
CA HIS A 192 4.99 3.76 14.50
C HIS A 192 6.25 3.09 13.94
N GLY A 193 6.14 1.77 13.66
CA GLY A 193 7.19 1.00 13.00
C GLY A 193 7.33 1.44 11.55
N ALA A 194 8.30 2.30 11.31
CA ALA A 194 8.61 2.84 10.00
C ALA A 194 9.59 1.92 9.24
N ASP A 195 10.15 2.43 8.15
CA ASP A 195 11.04 1.70 7.24
C ASP A 195 12.16 0.97 7.96
N GLY A 196 12.45 -0.24 7.53
CA GLY A 196 13.45 -1.13 8.10
C GLY A 196 12.98 -1.91 9.33
N TYR A 197 11.93 -1.47 10.02
CA TYR A 197 11.31 -2.22 11.13
C TYR A 197 10.11 -3.07 10.72
N THR A 198 9.71 -3.01 9.46
CA THR A 198 8.59 -3.80 8.90
C THR A 198 8.95 -4.58 7.66
N SER A 199 10.04 -4.22 7.00
CA SER A 199 10.56 -4.90 5.82
C SER A 199 12.07 -4.64 5.70
N PRO A 200 12.85 -5.53 5.06
CA PRO A 200 14.24 -5.21 4.73
C PRO A 200 14.30 -4.06 3.73
N ARG A 201 15.42 -3.38 3.67
CA ARG A 201 15.67 -2.29 2.70
C ARG A 201 15.84 -2.81 1.28
N LEU A 202 16.39 -4.00 1.13
CA LEU A 202 16.62 -4.65 -0.14
C LEU A 202 15.69 -5.87 -0.29
N SER A 203 15.52 -6.32 -1.54
CA SER A 203 14.76 -7.54 -1.79
C SER A 203 15.50 -8.78 -1.26
N LEU A 204 14.76 -9.83 -0.91
CA LEU A 204 15.34 -11.12 -0.47
C LEU A 204 16.24 -11.78 -1.53
N ALA A 205 16.15 -11.36 -2.79
CA ALA A 205 17.08 -11.77 -3.83
C ALA A 205 18.48 -11.14 -3.67
N GLU A 206 18.60 -10.06 -2.87
CA GLU A 206 19.82 -9.28 -2.67
C GLU A 206 20.33 -9.32 -1.24
N THR A 207 19.49 -9.65 -0.24
CA THR A 207 19.77 -9.55 1.19
C THR A 207 19.00 -10.59 2.01
N ASP A 208 19.26 -10.86 3.24
CA ASP A 208 20.50 -10.79 4.02
C ASP A 208 21.06 -12.20 4.15
N TYR A 209 22.12 -12.48 3.45
CA TYR A 209 22.73 -13.83 3.42
C TYR A 209 23.94 -13.95 4.35
N SER A 210 24.00 -13.14 5.40
CA SER A 210 25.02 -13.21 6.43
C SER A 210 25.06 -14.59 7.13
N ASP A 211 26.17 -14.88 7.77
CA ASP A 211 26.36 -16.12 8.53
C ASP A 211 25.27 -16.30 9.60
N ASP A 212 24.87 -15.20 10.24
CA ASP A 212 23.82 -15.24 11.23
C ASP A 212 22.45 -15.58 10.64
N MET A 213 22.00 -14.87 9.58
CA MET A 213 20.69 -15.11 8.98
C MET A 213 20.58 -16.51 8.35
N VAL A 214 21.66 -16.96 7.69
CA VAL A 214 21.72 -18.31 7.14
C VAL A 214 21.75 -19.36 8.25
N GLY A 215 22.46 -19.09 9.35
CA GLY A 215 22.45 -19.96 10.55
C GLY A 215 21.05 -20.07 11.17
N GLN A 216 20.31 -18.95 11.29
CA GLN A 216 18.93 -18.96 11.75
C GLN A 216 18.04 -19.77 10.80
N PHE A 217 18.21 -19.60 9.47
CA PHE A 217 17.45 -20.36 8.47
C PHE A 217 17.67 -21.86 8.56
N CYS A 218 18.92 -22.30 8.67
CA CYS A 218 19.25 -23.72 8.85
C CYS A 218 18.63 -24.27 10.15
N GLN A 219 18.65 -23.51 11.22
CA GLN A 219 18.02 -23.87 12.47
C GLN A 219 16.48 -23.96 12.35
N TRP A 220 15.86 -23.00 11.66
CA TRP A 220 14.43 -22.97 11.44
C TRP A 220 13.94 -24.10 10.55
N SER A 221 14.65 -24.39 9.44
CA SER A 221 14.29 -25.44 8.48
C SER A 221 14.63 -26.85 8.98
N GLY A 222 15.55 -26.97 9.93
CA GLY A 222 16.13 -28.26 10.34
C GLY A 222 17.08 -28.88 9.30
N GLU A 223 17.45 -28.14 8.25
CA GLU A 223 18.28 -28.61 7.14
C GLU A 223 19.60 -27.84 7.06
N ALA A 224 20.70 -28.58 6.86
CA ALA A 224 21.99 -27.97 6.58
C ALA A 224 22.14 -27.60 5.11
N LEU A 225 22.99 -26.62 4.81
CA LEU A 225 23.40 -26.34 3.44
C LEU A 225 24.29 -27.49 2.90
N PRO A 226 24.38 -27.67 1.56
CA PRO A 226 25.34 -28.60 0.96
C PRO A 226 26.77 -28.34 1.45
N GLY A 227 27.55 -29.40 1.65
CA GLY A 227 28.87 -29.32 2.26
C GLY A 227 29.92 -28.51 1.46
N GLU A 228 29.67 -28.23 0.20
CA GLU A 228 30.48 -27.34 -0.65
C GLU A 228 30.22 -25.85 -0.39
N LEU A 229 29.15 -25.49 0.29
CA LEU A 229 28.82 -24.11 0.64
C LEU A 229 29.27 -23.79 2.07
N PRO A 230 30.09 -22.74 2.25
CA PRO A 230 30.59 -22.39 3.57
C PRO A 230 29.46 -21.81 4.45
N MET A 231 29.46 -22.20 5.72
CA MET A 231 28.59 -21.59 6.74
C MET A 231 29.15 -20.28 7.28
N ALA A 232 30.48 -20.12 7.26
CA ALA A 232 31.17 -18.91 7.70
C ALA A 232 31.86 -18.24 6.49
N CYS A 233 31.29 -17.18 5.98
CA CYS A 233 31.80 -16.46 4.80
C CYS A 233 31.49 -14.95 4.79
N ASP A 234 31.10 -14.34 5.92
CA ASP A 234 30.85 -12.89 5.97
C ASP A 234 32.07 -12.03 5.58
N SER A 235 33.26 -12.60 5.66
CA SER A 235 34.52 -11.97 5.21
C SER A 235 34.97 -12.37 3.79
N ASP A 236 34.17 -13.19 3.08
CA ASP A 236 34.48 -13.67 1.72
C ASP A 236 33.28 -13.39 0.80
N PRO A 237 33.27 -12.23 0.11
CA PRO A 237 32.17 -11.81 -0.77
C PRO A 237 31.81 -12.85 -1.83
N ASP A 238 32.82 -13.48 -2.47
CA ASP A 238 32.55 -14.48 -3.52
C ASP A 238 31.85 -15.74 -2.94
N ALA A 239 32.25 -16.13 -1.74
CA ALA A 239 31.59 -17.27 -1.05
C ALA A 239 30.17 -16.93 -0.61
N MET A 240 29.95 -15.72 -0.12
CA MET A 240 28.62 -15.23 0.25
C MET A 240 27.70 -15.17 -0.96
N GLU A 241 28.14 -14.63 -2.09
CA GLU A 241 27.36 -14.56 -3.32
C GLU A 241 26.98 -15.95 -3.84
N ARG A 242 27.91 -16.90 -3.88
CA ARG A 242 27.63 -18.30 -4.27
C ARG A 242 26.59 -18.94 -3.33
N ARG A 243 26.68 -18.70 -2.02
CA ARG A 243 25.72 -19.19 -1.02
C ARG A 243 24.33 -18.58 -1.23
N ALA A 244 24.27 -17.27 -1.43
CA ALA A 244 23.05 -16.52 -1.70
C ALA A 244 22.35 -17.03 -2.96
N ASP A 245 23.09 -17.13 -4.06
CA ASP A 245 22.55 -17.61 -5.34
C ASP A 245 22.05 -19.05 -5.25
N TRP A 246 22.73 -19.91 -4.48
CA TRP A 246 22.26 -21.27 -4.26
C TRP A 246 20.96 -21.31 -3.46
N ILE A 247 20.86 -20.57 -2.34
CA ILE A 247 19.65 -20.49 -1.50
C ILE A 247 18.49 -19.96 -2.34
N TRP A 248 18.69 -18.85 -3.04
CA TRP A 248 17.64 -18.25 -3.85
C TRP A 248 17.17 -19.14 -5.01
N SER A 249 18.08 -19.91 -5.60
CA SER A 249 17.73 -20.84 -6.68
C SER A 249 17.06 -22.12 -6.20
N ASN A 250 17.47 -22.65 -5.04
CA ASN A 250 17.08 -24.00 -4.60
C ASN A 250 16.15 -24.00 -3.37
N ARG A 251 16.13 -22.91 -2.60
CA ARG A 251 15.40 -22.81 -1.32
C ARG A 251 14.59 -21.51 -1.18
N ARG A 252 14.24 -20.89 -2.30
CA ARG A 252 13.55 -19.59 -2.32
C ARG A 252 12.30 -19.56 -1.46
N LEU A 253 11.35 -20.46 -1.66
CA LEU A 253 10.09 -20.48 -0.90
C LEU A 253 10.30 -20.75 0.59
N PRO A 254 11.12 -21.72 1.02
CA PRO A 254 11.52 -21.84 2.43
C PRO A 254 12.21 -20.59 2.99
N TRP A 255 13.06 -19.91 2.20
CA TRP A 255 13.73 -18.66 2.60
C TRP A 255 12.73 -17.52 2.84
N ILE A 256 11.77 -17.35 1.93
CA ILE A 256 10.65 -16.41 2.09
C ILE A 256 9.83 -16.74 3.34
N ALA A 257 9.47 -17.99 3.53
CA ALA A 257 8.69 -18.44 4.70
C ALA A 257 9.44 -18.19 6.02
N PHE A 258 10.74 -18.45 6.05
CA PHE A 258 11.59 -18.17 7.20
C PHE A 258 11.56 -16.67 7.56
N HIS A 259 11.78 -15.78 6.58
CA HIS A 259 11.71 -14.34 6.82
C HIS A 259 10.33 -13.90 7.32
N SER A 260 9.28 -14.45 6.76
CA SER A 260 7.90 -14.17 7.19
C SER A 260 7.65 -14.55 8.65
N ASP A 261 8.18 -15.69 9.08
CA ASP A 261 8.11 -16.13 10.49
C ASP A 261 8.98 -15.25 11.40
N ARG A 262 10.15 -14.80 10.92
CA ARG A 262 11.04 -13.91 11.69
C ARG A 262 10.42 -12.53 11.91
N TRP A 263 9.83 -11.92 10.87
CA TRP A 263 9.09 -10.67 11.02
C TRP A 263 7.93 -10.80 12.00
N ALA A 264 7.15 -11.86 11.90
CA ALA A 264 6.06 -12.13 12.83
C ALA A 264 6.57 -12.33 14.29
N GLN A 265 7.70 -12.99 14.47
CA GLN A 265 8.32 -13.21 15.79
C GLN A 265 8.80 -11.90 16.41
N LEU A 266 9.50 -11.04 15.64
CA LEU A 266 9.91 -9.69 16.06
C LEU A 266 8.69 -8.89 16.54
N TRP A 267 7.66 -8.78 15.67
CA TRP A 267 6.47 -8.00 15.98
C TRP A 267 5.63 -8.60 17.10
N HIS A 268 5.60 -9.89 17.25
CA HIS A 268 4.95 -10.54 18.40
C HIS A 268 5.58 -10.08 19.73
N LYS A 269 6.91 -10.02 19.81
CA LYS A 269 7.62 -9.53 21.01
C LYS A 269 7.38 -8.03 21.22
N ILE A 270 7.45 -7.22 20.17
CA ILE A 270 7.17 -5.77 20.24
C ILE A 270 5.75 -5.56 20.76
N MET A 271 4.74 -6.21 20.18
CA MET A 271 3.34 -6.06 20.59
C MET A 271 3.08 -6.57 22.01
N ALA A 272 3.71 -7.66 22.42
CA ALA A 272 3.61 -8.13 23.81
C ALA A 272 4.14 -7.11 24.81
N GLY A 273 5.24 -6.41 24.48
CA GLY A 273 5.77 -5.30 25.26
C GLY A 273 4.84 -4.10 25.30
N ILE A 274 4.42 -3.63 24.13
CA ILE A 274 3.56 -2.45 23.94
C ILE A 274 2.20 -2.63 24.64
N ARG A 275 1.55 -3.79 24.48
CA ARG A 275 0.26 -4.08 25.11
C ARG A 275 0.34 -4.14 26.64
N ARG A 276 1.46 -4.61 27.21
CA ARG A 276 1.68 -4.65 28.66
C ARG A 276 1.62 -3.26 29.28
N VAL A 277 2.03 -2.22 28.56
CA VAL A 277 1.99 -0.81 29.02
C VAL A 277 0.78 -0.04 28.47
N GLY A 278 -0.18 -0.73 27.85
CA GLY A 278 -1.43 -0.14 27.36
C GLY A 278 -1.26 0.79 26.15
N LYS A 279 -0.19 0.60 25.37
CA LYS A 279 0.11 1.41 24.19
C LYS A 279 -0.34 0.76 22.89
N LYS A 280 -0.25 1.49 21.77
CA LYS A 280 -0.64 1.08 20.43
C LYS A 280 0.58 0.96 19.52
N ALA A 281 0.42 0.23 18.39
CA ALA A 281 1.41 0.25 17.32
C ALA A 281 0.75 0.21 15.95
N TYR A 282 1.29 1.03 15.05
CA TYR A 282 1.04 1.00 13.62
C TYR A 282 2.34 0.68 12.89
N VAL A 283 2.23 0.06 11.72
CA VAL A 283 3.40 -0.36 10.94
C VAL A 283 3.26 0.05 9.49
N ASN A 284 4.35 0.46 8.85
CA ASN A 284 4.35 0.66 7.41
C ASN A 284 4.09 -0.66 6.68
N THR A 285 3.47 -0.61 5.52
CA THR A 285 3.48 -1.75 4.59
C THR A 285 4.92 -1.96 4.07
N ALA A 286 5.19 -3.16 3.55
CA ALA A 286 6.47 -3.46 2.92
C ALA A 286 6.60 -2.65 1.64
N TRP A 287 7.11 -1.42 1.75
CA TRP A 287 7.15 -0.44 0.67
C TRP A 287 5.76 -0.27 0.03
N THR A 288 5.69 0.15 -1.19
CA THR A 288 4.44 0.30 -1.94
C THR A 288 3.96 -1.04 -2.52
N ARG A 289 3.91 -2.14 -1.70
CA ARG A 289 3.65 -3.48 -2.21
C ARG A 289 2.40 -4.11 -1.63
N GLU A 290 1.66 -4.78 -2.51
CA GLU A 290 0.53 -5.62 -2.18
C GLU A 290 0.99 -6.97 -1.53
N PRO A 291 0.07 -7.79 -0.98
CA PRO A 291 0.46 -8.97 -0.20
C PRO A 291 1.38 -9.97 -0.91
N PHE A 292 1.22 -10.17 -2.22
CA PHE A 292 2.05 -11.14 -2.96
C PHE A 292 3.49 -10.63 -3.10
N GLU A 293 3.70 -9.38 -3.56
CA GLU A 293 5.04 -8.82 -3.70
C GLU A 293 5.71 -8.54 -2.36
N ALA A 294 4.95 -8.11 -1.34
CA ALA A 294 5.45 -7.95 0.02
C ALA A 294 6.04 -9.27 0.55
N LEU A 295 5.33 -10.37 0.32
CA LEU A 295 5.77 -11.70 0.73
C LEU A 295 6.94 -12.19 -0.13
N TYR A 296 6.83 -12.12 -1.46
CA TYR A 296 7.85 -12.66 -2.37
C TYR A 296 9.16 -11.87 -2.31
N ARG A 297 9.09 -10.53 -2.32
CA ARG A 297 10.28 -9.67 -2.39
C ARG A 297 10.94 -9.45 -1.04
N TYR A 298 10.14 -9.36 0.03
CA TYR A 298 10.61 -8.90 1.34
C TYR A 298 10.36 -9.89 2.46
N GLY A 299 9.67 -11.00 2.20
CA GLY A 299 9.30 -11.97 3.22
C GLY A 299 8.32 -11.42 4.24
N VAL A 300 7.52 -10.41 3.89
CA VAL A 300 6.57 -9.77 4.81
C VAL A 300 5.16 -10.28 4.55
N ASP A 301 4.60 -10.98 5.53
CA ASP A 301 3.23 -11.47 5.51
C ASP A 301 2.34 -10.55 6.35
N TYR A 302 1.51 -9.74 5.70
CA TYR A 302 0.64 -8.77 6.39
C TYR A 302 -0.35 -9.44 7.35
N LYS A 303 -0.80 -10.66 7.05
CA LYS A 303 -1.69 -11.38 7.95
C LYS A 303 -0.98 -11.83 9.22
N LYS A 304 0.24 -12.37 9.10
CA LYS A 304 1.05 -12.70 10.27
C LYS A 304 1.36 -11.48 11.13
N LEU A 305 1.63 -10.32 10.50
CA LEU A 305 1.81 -9.07 11.24
C LEU A 305 0.52 -8.63 11.93
N ALA A 306 -0.62 -8.65 11.24
CA ALA A 306 -1.93 -8.33 11.82
C ALA A 306 -2.26 -9.25 13.01
N ASP A 307 -1.96 -10.55 12.89
CA ASP A 307 -2.19 -11.56 13.94
C ASP A 307 -1.33 -11.32 15.20
N THR A 308 -0.26 -10.51 15.13
CA THR A 308 0.48 -10.06 16.33
C THR A 308 -0.29 -9.05 17.18
N GLY A 309 -1.37 -8.49 16.64
CA GLY A 309 -2.23 -7.53 17.32
C GLY A 309 -1.85 -6.06 17.10
N ILE A 310 -1.17 -5.72 16.02
CA ILE A 310 -0.97 -4.31 15.61
C ILE A 310 -2.32 -3.61 15.43
N ASP A 311 -2.37 -2.30 15.63
CA ASP A 311 -3.59 -1.50 15.55
C ASP A 311 -3.94 -1.12 14.10
N GLY A 312 -2.96 -1.08 13.20
CA GLY A 312 -3.17 -0.80 11.78
C GLY A 312 -1.89 -0.78 10.97
N PHE A 313 -2.08 -0.65 9.66
CA PHE A 313 -1.01 -0.38 8.71
C PHE A 313 -1.05 1.09 8.26
N ILE A 314 0.12 1.69 8.14
CA ILE A 314 0.35 2.87 7.32
C ILE A 314 0.66 2.35 5.91
N VAL A 315 -0.27 2.54 4.99
CA VAL A 315 -0.15 2.04 3.61
C VAL A 315 0.59 3.08 2.78
N GLU A 316 1.76 2.71 2.29
CA GLU A 316 2.59 3.62 1.50
C GLU A 316 2.01 3.84 0.10
N THR A 317 1.24 4.90 -0.07
CA THR A 317 0.62 5.33 -1.32
C THR A 317 1.25 6.65 -1.79
N VAL A 318 2.54 6.58 -2.12
CA VAL A 318 3.39 7.75 -2.39
C VAL A 318 3.41 8.17 -3.88
N GLY A 319 2.35 7.86 -4.65
CA GLY A 319 2.29 8.13 -6.09
C GLY A 319 2.57 9.58 -6.49
N ALA A 320 2.04 10.54 -5.71
CA ALA A 320 2.27 11.94 -5.97
C ALA A 320 3.75 12.34 -5.82
N SER A 321 4.47 11.79 -4.82
CA SER A 321 5.91 12.05 -4.65
C SER A 321 6.73 11.44 -5.77
N LEU A 322 6.39 10.22 -6.20
CA LEU A 322 7.04 9.57 -7.33
C LEU A 322 6.89 10.37 -8.62
N SER A 323 5.76 11.07 -8.79
CA SER A 323 5.50 11.94 -9.94
C SER A 323 6.17 13.30 -9.85
N ALA A 324 6.42 13.80 -8.62
CA ALA A 324 7.07 15.10 -8.37
C ALA A 324 8.59 15.00 -8.24
N GLY A 325 9.11 13.83 -7.88
CA GLY A 325 10.54 13.58 -7.76
C GLY A 325 11.27 13.81 -9.08
N ALA A 326 12.52 14.28 -8.99
CA ALA A 326 13.40 14.44 -10.14
C ALA A 326 13.77 13.04 -10.64
N GLY A 327 12.99 12.47 -11.52
CA GLY A 327 13.30 11.15 -11.88
C GLY A 327 12.94 10.68 -13.25
N GLU A 328 13.57 9.61 -13.58
CA GLU A 328 13.40 8.80 -14.77
C GLU A 328 12.10 7.98 -14.73
N THR A 329 11.15 8.32 -13.83
CA THR A 329 9.99 7.48 -13.59
C THR A 329 8.93 7.73 -14.65
N GLU A 330 8.91 6.86 -15.65
CA GLU A 330 7.71 6.58 -16.45
C GLU A 330 6.62 5.83 -15.65
N TYR A 331 6.87 5.59 -14.35
CA TYR A 331 6.03 4.81 -13.48
C TYR A 331 4.79 5.62 -13.06
N GLU A 332 3.62 5.10 -13.36
CA GLU A 332 2.33 5.66 -12.98
C GLU A 332 1.58 4.63 -12.11
N PRO A 333 1.69 4.75 -10.79
CA PRO A 333 1.21 3.70 -9.87
C PRO A 333 -0.31 3.67 -9.68
N GLY A 334 -1.08 4.64 -10.22
CA GLY A 334 -2.48 4.87 -9.90
C GLY A 334 -3.34 3.60 -9.75
N THR A 335 -3.54 2.83 -10.82
CA THR A 335 -4.36 1.60 -10.75
C THR A 335 -3.67 0.46 -10.01
N GLU A 336 -2.34 0.46 -9.91
CA GLU A 336 -1.59 -0.50 -9.10
C GLU A 336 -1.87 -0.27 -7.60
N PHE A 337 -1.86 1.00 -7.14
CA PHE A 337 -2.22 1.31 -5.75
C PHE A 337 -3.67 1.00 -5.41
N MET A 338 -4.59 1.18 -6.37
CA MET A 338 -5.98 0.75 -6.20
C MET A 338 -6.07 -0.77 -5.97
N ALA A 339 -5.41 -1.55 -6.82
CA ALA A 339 -5.35 -3.01 -6.68
C ALA A 339 -4.66 -3.42 -5.36
N MET A 340 -3.55 -2.76 -5.00
CA MET A 340 -2.83 -2.98 -3.75
C MET A 340 -3.75 -2.79 -2.53
N LEU A 341 -4.46 -1.68 -2.47
CA LEU A 341 -5.32 -1.35 -1.33
C LEU A 341 -6.47 -2.35 -1.17
N LEU A 342 -7.07 -2.80 -2.30
CA LEU A 342 -8.07 -3.87 -2.30
C LEU A 342 -7.52 -5.17 -1.74
N MET A 343 -6.34 -5.58 -2.21
CA MET A 343 -5.71 -6.84 -1.82
C MET A 343 -5.30 -6.83 -0.34
N ILE A 344 -4.68 -5.75 0.14
CA ILE A 344 -4.31 -5.61 1.55
C ILE A 344 -5.57 -5.70 2.42
N LYS A 345 -6.60 -4.92 2.10
CA LYS A 345 -7.83 -4.90 2.91
C LYS A 345 -8.57 -6.24 2.88
N ALA A 346 -8.63 -6.93 1.74
CA ALA A 346 -9.23 -8.26 1.65
C ALA A 346 -8.44 -9.31 2.43
N TYR A 347 -7.11 -9.19 2.50
CA TYR A 347 -6.24 -10.10 3.26
C TYR A 347 -6.32 -9.88 4.77
N VAL A 348 -6.41 -8.62 5.21
CA VAL A 348 -6.47 -8.23 6.63
C VAL A 348 -7.71 -7.35 6.91
N PRO A 349 -8.94 -7.89 6.76
CA PRO A 349 -10.17 -7.09 6.74
C PRO A 349 -10.42 -6.33 8.05
N ASN A 350 -9.99 -6.87 9.17
CA ASN A 350 -10.21 -6.30 10.50
C ASN A 350 -9.15 -5.25 10.91
N THR A 351 -8.08 -5.09 10.12
CA THR A 351 -6.98 -4.15 10.42
C THR A 351 -7.25 -2.79 9.76
N LYS A 352 -6.97 -1.71 10.47
CA LYS A 352 -7.08 -0.35 9.92
C LYS A 352 -6.01 -0.12 8.86
N LEU A 353 -6.36 0.59 7.79
CA LEU A 353 -5.44 1.02 6.76
C LEU A 353 -5.46 2.56 6.69
N ILE A 354 -4.35 3.20 7.04
CA ILE A 354 -4.16 4.64 6.92
C ILE A 354 -3.27 4.87 5.69
N CYS A 355 -3.79 5.50 4.65
CA CYS A 355 -3.05 5.75 3.43
C CYS A 355 -2.10 6.94 3.59
N LEU A 356 -0.83 6.77 3.21
CA LEU A 356 0.16 7.83 3.26
C LEU A 356 -0.04 8.79 2.07
N ASN A 357 -0.38 10.04 2.32
CA ASN A 357 -0.32 11.08 1.32
C ASN A 357 1.05 11.77 1.36
N ALA A 358 1.85 11.56 0.32
CA ALA A 358 3.10 12.28 0.14
C ALA A 358 2.82 13.73 -0.25
N LEU A 359 3.16 14.68 0.61
CA LEU A 359 2.93 16.11 0.40
C LEU A 359 4.21 16.85 0.00
N ALA A 360 5.20 16.84 0.89
CA ALA A 360 6.51 17.42 0.64
C ALA A 360 7.57 16.78 1.53
N ASP A 361 8.75 16.52 0.98
CA ASP A 361 9.93 16.15 1.72
C ASP A 361 11.16 16.89 1.17
N THR A 362 11.75 17.73 2.00
CA THR A 362 12.93 18.52 1.60
C THR A 362 14.21 17.71 1.56
N HIS A 363 14.30 16.63 2.33
CA HIS A 363 15.46 15.75 2.31
C HIS A 363 15.46 14.90 1.03
N GLU A 364 14.36 14.26 0.71
CA GLU A 364 14.17 13.48 -0.53
C GLU A 364 13.93 14.36 -1.76
N GLN A 365 13.86 15.67 -1.60
CA GLN A 365 13.75 16.68 -2.65
C GLN A 365 12.49 16.55 -3.52
N TRP A 366 11.35 16.20 -2.92
CA TRP A 366 10.07 16.24 -3.63
C TRP A 366 9.05 17.13 -2.91
N ASP A 367 8.18 17.75 -3.68
CA ASP A 367 7.13 18.67 -3.23
C ASP A 367 5.88 18.44 -4.08
N ALA A 368 5.14 17.37 -3.75
CA ALA A 368 4.01 16.92 -4.54
C ALA A 368 2.85 17.93 -4.54
N ILE A 369 2.65 18.65 -3.43
CA ILE A 369 1.56 19.61 -3.33
C ILE A 369 1.71 20.78 -4.30
N ASN A 370 2.94 21.21 -4.60
CA ASN A 370 3.20 22.29 -5.55
C ASN A 370 3.47 21.78 -6.98
N HIS A 371 4.03 20.57 -7.14
CA HIS A 371 4.49 20.07 -8.44
C HIS A 371 3.62 19.00 -9.07
N ALA A 372 2.80 18.27 -8.27
CA ALA A 372 1.91 17.23 -8.73
C ALA A 372 0.51 17.26 -8.06
N PRO A 373 -0.10 18.47 -7.86
CA PRO A 373 -1.36 18.56 -7.10
C PRO A 373 -2.51 17.78 -7.74
N THR A 374 -2.55 17.67 -9.07
CA THR A 374 -3.59 16.87 -9.76
C THR A 374 -3.43 15.38 -9.54
N VAL A 375 -2.18 14.87 -9.41
CA VAL A 375 -1.91 13.49 -9.06
C VAL A 375 -2.33 13.24 -7.61
N LEU A 376 -1.94 14.13 -6.69
CA LEU A 376 -2.32 14.03 -5.28
C LEU A 376 -3.85 14.03 -5.09
N GLU A 377 -4.58 14.91 -5.78
CA GLU A 377 -6.04 14.95 -5.75
C GLU A 377 -6.65 13.65 -6.30
N ARG A 378 -6.14 13.14 -7.42
CA ARG A 378 -6.57 11.86 -8.00
C ARG A 378 -6.33 10.72 -7.01
N ASP A 379 -5.15 10.63 -6.41
CA ASP A 379 -4.81 9.56 -5.47
C ASP A 379 -5.73 9.60 -4.24
N ILE A 380 -6.00 10.78 -3.67
CA ILE A 380 -6.98 10.94 -2.58
C ILE A 380 -8.34 10.37 -2.99
N HIS A 381 -8.85 10.75 -4.15
CA HIS A 381 -10.19 10.35 -4.58
C HIS A 381 -10.26 8.88 -5.00
N THR A 382 -9.23 8.31 -5.63
CA THR A 382 -9.22 6.89 -6.01
C THR A 382 -9.12 6.00 -4.79
N LEU A 383 -8.19 6.30 -3.86
CA LEU A 383 -7.98 5.48 -2.66
C LEU A 383 -9.17 5.51 -1.69
N THR A 384 -9.89 6.64 -1.63
CA THR A 384 -11.11 6.72 -0.81
C THR A 384 -12.33 6.04 -1.44
N ASN A 385 -12.24 5.60 -2.69
CA ASN A 385 -13.34 4.94 -3.39
C ASN A 385 -13.03 3.47 -3.76
N MET A 386 -12.23 2.82 -2.91
CA MET A 386 -11.98 1.38 -2.93
C MET A 386 -12.67 0.73 -1.72
N TYR A 387 -13.32 -0.42 -1.94
CA TYR A 387 -14.18 -1.05 -0.93
C TYR A 387 -13.93 -2.55 -0.82
N ILE A 388 -14.20 -3.12 0.34
CA ILE A 388 -14.46 -4.56 0.47
C ILE A 388 -15.95 -4.77 0.78
N ILE A 389 -16.47 -5.93 0.37
CA ILE A 389 -17.84 -6.33 0.69
C ILE A 389 -17.79 -7.18 1.96
N GLU A 390 -18.36 -6.64 3.04
CA GLU A 390 -18.48 -7.33 4.33
C GLU A 390 -19.95 -7.49 4.66
N LYS A 391 -20.39 -8.73 4.87
CA LYS A 391 -21.79 -9.08 5.18
C LYS A 391 -22.79 -8.49 4.17
N GLY A 392 -22.40 -8.39 2.92
CA GLY A 392 -23.20 -7.82 1.84
C GLY A 392 -23.14 -6.30 1.68
N GLU A 393 -22.45 -5.58 2.57
CA GLU A 393 -22.38 -4.12 2.57
C GLU A 393 -20.99 -3.63 2.13
N PRO A 394 -20.88 -2.52 1.38
CA PRO A 394 -19.59 -1.92 1.05
C PRO A 394 -18.91 -1.29 2.27
N THR A 395 -17.75 -1.77 2.64
CA THR A 395 -16.86 -1.20 3.65
C THR A 395 -15.64 -0.59 2.98
N ARG A 396 -15.35 0.70 3.27
CA ARG A 396 -14.22 1.41 2.67
C ARG A 396 -12.89 0.78 3.09
N CYS A 397 -11.94 0.64 2.15
CA CYS A 397 -10.62 0.10 2.46
C CYS A 397 -9.79 1.07 3.32
N ALA A 398 -9.71 2.34 2.91
CA ALA A 398 -8.98 3.36 3.66
C ALA A 398 -9.78 3.81 4.89
N ALA A 399 -9.16 3.79 6.07
CA ALA A 399 -9.71 4.34 7.31
C ALA A 399 -9.37 5.83 7.50
N GLY A 400 -8.37 6.33 6.80
CA GLY A 400 -7.91 7.71 6.89
C GLY A 400 -6.69 7.98 6.03
N PHE A 401 -6.12 9.18 6.20
CA PHE A 401 -4.89 9.59 5.56
C PHE A 401 -3.84 10.06 6.57
N MET A 402 -2.58 9.81 6.25
CA MET A 402 -1.41 10.38 6.92
C MET A 402 -0.71 11.35 5.98
N ALA A 403 -0.61 12.62 6.38
CA ALA A 403 0.19 13.62 5.68
C ALA A 403 1.69 13.39 5.91
N CYS A 404 2.48 13.24 4.87
CA CYS A 404 3.92 13.02 4.93
C CYS A 404 4.67 14.02 4.01
N LEU A 405 5.59 14.85 4.53
CA LEU A 405 5.73 15.28 5.90
C LEU A 405 4.86 16.50 6.16
N GLY A 406 4.46 16.70 7.42
CA GLY A 406 3.53 17.79 7.77
C GLY A 406 4.19 19.12 8.15
N ASP A 407 5.51 19.23 8.14
CA ASP A 407 6.22 20.49 8.39
C ASP A 407 6.32 21.34 7.12
N GLY A 408 6.31 22.66 7.30
CA GLY A 408 6.46 23.62 6.20
C GLY A 408 5.28 23.70 5.21
N ILE A 409 4.14 23.13 5.52
CA ILE A 409 2.92 23.19 4.71
C ILE A 409 2.16 24.50 5.01
N SER A 410 1.79 25.25 3.97
CA SER A 410 1.07 26.51 4.14
C SER A 410 -0.38 26.29 4.61
N LYS A 411 -0.99 27.34 5.16
CA LYS A 411 -2.40 27.29 5.57
C LYS A 411 -3.34 27.06 4.38
N GLU A 412 -3.02 27.61 3.25
CA GLU A 412 -3.76 27.47 1.99
C GLU A 412 -3.68 26.03 1.49
N ASP A 413 -2.49 25.42 1.54
CA ASP A 413 -2.27 24.04 1.14
C ASP A 413 -2.98 23.06 2.09
N TRP A 414 -2.93 23.30 3.39
CA TRP A 414 -3.70 22.52 4.36
C TRP A 414 -5.20 22.59 4.11
N LYS A 415 -5.72 23.77 3.80
CA LYS A 415 -7.13 23.95 3.42
C LYS A 415 -7.47 23.16 2.16
N TRP A 416 -6.57 23.19 1.18
CA TRP A 416 -6.73 22.45 -0.09
C TRP A 416 -6.77 20.93 0.14
N ILE A 417 -5.82 20.39 0.91
CA ILE A 417 -5.72 18.97 1.24
C ILE A 417 -6.98 18.51 2.00
N THR A 418 -7.33 19.23 3.07
CA THR A 418 -8.45 18.89 3.95
C THR A 418 -9.77 18.87 3.19
N ALA A 419 -9.97 19.80 2.24
CA ALA A 419 -11.16 19.81 1.39
C ALA A 419 -11.25 18.52 0.54
N ARG A 420 -10.12 18.04 -0.02
CA ARG A 420 -10.07 16.79 -0.81
C ARG A 420 -10.29 15.56 0.06
N TRP A 421 -9.67 15.50 1.23
CA TRP A 421 -9.93 14.42 2.20
C TRP A 421 -11.42 14.34 2.57
N ASN A 422 -12.01 15.47 2.96
CA ASN A 422 -13.43 15.54 3.31
C ASN A 422 -14.34 15.08 2.16
N LEU A 423 -14.04 15.52 0.93
CA LEU A 423 -14.79 15.11 -0.26
C LEU A 423 -14.62 13.61 -0.54
N GLY A 424 -13.41 13.08 -0.44
CA GLY A 424 -13.13 11.67 -0.67
C GLY A 424 -13.89 10.75 0.29
N PHE A 425 -14.03 11.15 1.57
CA PHE A 425 -14.77 10.38 2.58
C PHE A 425 -16.25 10.70 2.67
N ALA A 426 -16.77 11.67 1.91
CA ALA A 426 -18.16 12.09 2.03
C ALA A 426 -19.19 11.03 1.53
N ALA A 427 -18.82 10.24 0.51
CA ALA A 427 -19.74 9.28 -0.08
C ALA A 427 -20.01 8.07 0.84
N ARG A 428 -21.28 7.64 0.90
CA ARG A 428 -21.73 6.38 1.53
C ARG A 428 -22.50 5.59 0.48
N PRO A 429 -21.81 4.82 -0.37
CA PRO A 429 -22.49 4.06 -1.39
C PRO A 429 -23.30 2.90 -0.77
N GLN A 430 -24.49 2.67 -1.32
CA GLN A 430 -25.30 1.47 -1.05
C GLN A 430 -24.77 0.29 -1.86
N TYR A 431 -24.22 0.56 -3.06
CA TYR A 431 -23.68 -0.44 -3.96
C TYR A 431 -22.50 0.11 -4.77
N ILE A 432 -21.54 -0.76 -5.09
CA ILE A 432 -20.43 -0.45 -5.96
C ILE A 432 -20.67 -1.09 -7.33
N VAL A 433 -20.85 -0.26 -8.35
CA VAL A 433 -21.12 -0.74 -9.70
C VAL A 433 -19.85 -1.35 -10.28
N GLY A 434 -19.88 -2.66 -10.47
CA GLY A 434 -18.71 -3.39 -10.96
C GLY A 434 -18.67 -4.83 -10.48
N ALA A 435 -17.56 -5.50 -10.74
CA ALA A 435 -17.30 -6.85 -10.25
C ALA A 435 -16.46 -6.82 -8.98
N ALA A 436 -16.91 -7.51 -7.94
CA ALA A 436 -16.13 -7.69 -6.71
C ALA A 436 -15.02 -8.72 -6.96
N LEU A 437 -13.75 -8.30 -6.79
CA LEU A 437 -12.59 -9.18 -6.92
C LEU A 437 -12.55 -10.19 -5.78
N VAL A 438 -12.54 -11.46 -6.10
CA VAL A 438 -12.53 -12.53 -5.09
C VAL A 438 -11.13 -12.76 -4.56
N TRP A 439 -10.96 -12.63 -3.26
CA TRP A 439 -9.73 -12.92 -2.54
C TRP A 439 -9.76 -14.31 -1.90
N SER A 440 -8.67 -15.06 -2.03
CA SER A 440 -8.42 -16.33 -1.32
C SER A 440 -7.00 -16.35 -0.76
N ASP A 441 -6.87 -16.68 0.53
CA ASP A 441 -5.56 -16.84 1.18
C ASP A 441 -4.81 -18.05 0.58
N ALA A 442 -5.53 -19.12 0.21
CA ALA A 442 -4.94 -20.29 -0.43
C ALA A 442 -4.40 -19.98 -1.84
N MET A 443 -5.12 -19.13 -2.60
CA MET A 443 -4.68 -18.68 -3.90
C MET A 443 -3.39 -17.84 -3.81
N LEU A 444 -3.22 -17.01 -2.78
CA LEU A 444 -1.98 -16.26 -2.56
C LEU A 444 -0.79 -17.22 -2.42
N GLN A 445 -0.92 -18.25 -1.59
CA GLN A 445 0.17 -19.24 -1.36
C GLN A 445 0.48 -20.04 -2.64
N ALA A 446 -0.56 -20.47 -3.37
CA ALA A 446 -0.38 -21.16 -4.65
C ALA A 446 0.28 -20.25 -5.71
N SER A 447 -0.06 -18.96 -5.72
CA SER A 447 0.55 -17.97 -6.62
C SER A 447 2.05 -17.80 -6.39
N LEU A 448 2.52 -17.84 -5.14
CA LEU A 448 3.95 -17.78 -4.83
C LEU A 448 4.72 -18.95 -5.46
N GLN A 449 4.20 -20.16 -5.33
CA GLN A 449 4.81 -21.33 -5.94
C GLN A 449 4.81 -21.24 -7.47
N GLU A 450 3.67 -20.93 -8.07
CA GLU A 450 3.55 -20.86 -9.52
C GLU A 450 4.42 -19.73 -10.09
N TYR A 451 4.46 -18.57 -9.43
CA TYR A 451 5.33 -17.49 -9.86
C TYR A 451 6.82 -17.85 -9.78
N ALA A 452 7.23 -18.51 -8.70
CA ALA A 452 8.63 -18.93 -8.55
C ALA A 452 9.10 -19.86 -9.71
N GLU A 453 8.20 -20.66 -10.25
CA GLU A 453 8.48 -21.62 -11.32
C GLU A 453 8.24 -21.04 -12.73
N LEU A 454 7.15 -20.29 -12.91
CA LEU A 454 6.61 -19.96 -14.23
C LEU A 454 6.46 -18.45 -14.50
N ARG A 455 6.65 -17.58 -13.52
CA ARG A 455 6.46 -16.11 -13.63
C ARG A 455 5.04 -15.71 -14.04
N THR A 456 4.06 -16.49 -13.66
CA THR A 456 2.65 -16.20 -13.94
C THR A 456 2.14 -15.01 -13.14
N TRP A 457 1.04 -14.43 -13.57
CA TRP A 457 0.44 -13.26 -12.94
C TRP A 457 -0.31 -13.64 -11.68
N PRO A 458 -0.02 -13.02 -10.53
CA PRO A 458 -0.87 -13.09 -9.34
C PRO A 458 -2.12 -12.20 -9.49
N ALA A 459 -3.05 -12.31 -8.54
CA ALA A 459 -4.34 -11.65 -8.59
C ALA A 459 -4.25 -10.12 -8.75
N HIS A 460 -3.31 -9.48 -8.03
CA HIS A 460 -3.16 -8.01 -8.09
C HIS A 460 -2.72 -7.54 -9.48
N LYS A 461 -1.88 -8.31 -10.18
CA LYS A 461 -1.43 -7.95 -11.53
C LYS A 461 -2.60 -7.98 -12.51
N TYR A 462 -3.49 -8.98 -12.42
CA TYR A 462 -4.73 -8.99 -13.20
C TYR A 462 -5.63 -7.81 -12.84
N ALA A 463 -5.82 -7.53 -11.55
CA ALA A 463 -6.65 -6.42 -11.09
C ALA A 463 -6.13 -5.08 -11.62
N HIS A 464 -4.83 -4.81 -11.47
CA HIS A 464 -4.18 -3.61 -12.00
C HIS A 464 -4.38 -3.47 -13.53
N GLU A 465 -4.10 -4.51 -14.29
CA GLU A 465 -4.18 -4.47 -15.74
C GLU A 465 -5.62 -4.35 -16.27
N LEU A 466 -6.58 -4.95 -15.56
CA LEU A 466 -8.00 -4.79 -15.90
C LEU A 466 -8.51 -3.39 -15.55
N LEU A 467 -8.16 -2.86 -14.37
CA LEU A 467 -8.47 -1.48 -13.96
C LEU A 467 -7.88 -0.45 -14.95
N SER A 468 -6.64 -0.64 -15.38
CA SER A 468 -5.98 0.28 -16.32
C SER A 468 -6.65 0.31 -17.71
N ARG A 469 -7.41 -0.75 -18.05
CA ARG A 469 -8.23 -0.85 -19.28
C ARG A 469 -9.70 -0.51 -19.02
N GLY A 470 -10.00 0.07 -17.89
CA GLY A 470 -11.33 0.57 -17.55
C GLY A 470 -12.33 -0.51 -17.09
N ALA A 471 -11.89 -1.70 -16.70
CA ALA A 471 -12.78 -2.66 -16.06
C ALA A 471 -13.19 -2.13 -14.67
N PRO A 472 -14.49 -2.15 -14.31
CA PRO A 472 -14.96 -1.62 -13.05
C PRO A 472 -14.74 -2.64 -11.91
N VAL A 473 -13.54 -2.62 -11.32
CA VAL A 473 -13.11 -3.50 -10.23
C VAL A 473 -12.72 -2.64 -9.02
N HIS A 474 -13.70 -2.00 -8.38
CA HIS A 474 -13.50 -1.08 -7.26
C HIS A 474 -13.89 -1.68 -5.92
N SER A 475 -14.21 -2.97 -5.89
CA SER A 475 -14.47 -3.72 -4.66
C SER A 475 -13.82 -5.09 -4.69
N ALA A 476 -13.58 -5.63 -3.49
CA ALA A 476 -13.13 -7.01 -3.30
C ALA A 476 -14.04 -7.74 -2.30
N ILE A 477 -14.07 -9.06 -2.38
CA ILE A 477 -14.82 -9.93 -1.47
C ILE A 477 -13.97 -11.15 -1.12
N ARG A 478 -14.00 -11.59 0.11
CA ARG A 478 -13.35 -12.83 0.49
C ARG A 478 -14.14 -14.03 -0.04
N ILE A 479 -13.43 -15.07 -0.44
CA ILE A 479 -14.03 -16.28 -1.04
C ILE A 479 -15.09 -16.93 -0.15
N GLU A 480 -14.91 -16.88 1.17
CA GLU A 480 -15.84 -17.44 2.14
C GLU A 480 -17.21 -16.72 2.15
N SER A 481 -17.23 -15.46 1.70
CA SER A 481 -18.44 -14.64 1.65
C SER A 481 -19.17 -14.73 0.31
N VAL A 482 -18.55 -15.30 -0.72
CA VAL A 482 -19.11 -15.42 -2.09
C VAL A 482 -20.49 -16.12 -2.11
N PRO A 483 -20.73 -17.23 -1.36
CA PRO A 483 -22.01 -17.90 -1.42
C PRO A 483 -23.23 -17.07 -0.98
N ALA A 484 -23.00 -16.04 -0.14
CA ALA A 484 -24.06 -15.16 0.38
C ALA A 484 -24.12 -13.80 -0.32
N PHE A 485 -23.22 -13.55 -1.28
CA PHE A 485 -23.17 -12.28 -1.99
C PHE A 485 -24.15 -12.25 -3.16
N GLU A 486 -24.79 -11.11 -3.34
CA GLU A 486 -25.66 -10.83 -4.51
C GLU A 486 -25.04 -9.69 -5.33
N GLY A 487 -24.35 -10.05 -6.43
CA GLY A 487 -23.66 -9.10 -7.30
C GLY A 487 -22.60 -9.75 -8.19
N PRO A 488 -22.04 -9.03 -9.15
CA PRO A 488 -20.99 -9.58 -10.01
C PRO A 488 -19.71 -9.91 -9.24
N ILE A 489 -19.12 -11.07 -9.49
CA ILE A 489 -17.83 -11.48 -8.95
C ILE A 489 -16.80 -11.66 -10.07
N LEU A 490 -15.54 -11.30 -9.77
CA LEU A 490 -14.37 -11.55 -10.61
C LEU A 490 -13.41 -12.45 -9.88
N VAL A 491 -13.17 -13.63 -10.41
CA VAL A 491 -12.13 -14.56 -9.95
C VAL A 491 -10.98 -14.51 -10.95
N THR A 492 -9.82 -14.08 -10.50
CA THR A 492 -8.56 -14.27 -11.22
C THR A 492 -7.89 -15.57 -10.78
N ASN A 493 -6.96 -16.10 -11.55
CA ASN A 493 -6.21 -17.31 -11.19
C ASN A 493 -7.09 -18.51 -10.77
N LEU A 494 -8.20 -18.71 -11.48
CA LEU A 494 -9.17 -19.79 -11.22
C LEU A 494 -8.50 -21.17 -11.00
N HIS A 495 -7.40 -21.42 -11.69
CA HIS A 495 -6.63 -22.67 -11.65
C HIS A 495 -5.84 -22.85 -10.34
N LEU A 496 -5.70 -21.79 -9.50
CA LEU A 496 -4.99 -21.82 -8.23
C LEU A 496 -5.91 -21.98 -7.01
N LEU A 497 -7.22 -21.85 -7.20
CA LEU A 497 -8.18 -22.13 -6.13
C LEU A 497 -8.07 -23.58 -5.64
N SER A 498 -8.29 -23.80 -4.35
CA SER A 498 -8.49 -25.15 -3.82
C SER A 498 -9.73 -25.80 -4.44
N GLU A 499 -9.87 -27.12 -4.34
CA GLU A 499 -11.03 -27.82 -4.92
C GLU A 499 -12.36 -27.31 -4.33
N GLY A 500 -12.42 -27.09 -3.02
CA GLY A 500 -13.63 -26.58 -2.36
C GLY A 500 -13.99 -25.17 -2.80
N GLU A 501 -13.00 -24.29 -2.94
CA GLU A 501 -13.18 -22.92 -3.43
C GLU A 501 -13.65 -22.89 -4.90
N LEU A 502 -13.03 -23.72 -5.75
CA LEU A 502 -13.43 -23.85 -7.15
C LEU A 502 -14.89 -24.27 -7.27
N GLN A 503 -15.31 -25.29 -6.51
CA GLN A 503 -16.70 -25.74 -6.49
C GLN A 503 -17.65 -24.65 -5.96
N SER A 504 -17.25 -23.91 -4.94
CA SER A 504 -18.03 -22.78 -4.41
C SER A 504 -18.27 -21.70 -5.45
N VAL A 505 -17.24 -21.33 -6.21
CA VAL A 505 -17.33 -20.33 -7.30
C VAL A 505 -18.21 -20.84 -8.45
N LEU A 506 -18.08 -22.10 -8.85
CA LEU A 506 -18.91 -22.70 -9.91
C LEU A 506 -20.38 -22.84 -9.48
N ALA A 507 -20.63 -23.04 -8.19
CA ALA A 507 -21.98 -23.08 -7.62
C ALA A 507 -22.62 -21.70 -7.40
N TYR A 508 -21.84 -20.61 -7.53
CA TYR A 508 -22.33 -19.25 -7.31
C TYR A 508 -23.53 -18.90 -8.20
N ARG A 509 -24.56 -18.25 -7.62
CA ARG A 509 -25.83 -17.89 -8.30
C ARG A 509 -26.34 -16.49 -7.93
N GLY A 510 -25.57 -15.73 -7.14
CA GLY A 510 -25.98 -14.40 -6.69
C GLY A 510 -25.88 -13.29 -7.76
N GLY A 511 -25.29 -13.60 -8.92
CA GLY A 511 -25.11 -12.62 -9.99
C GLY A 511 -24.20 -13.13 -11.09
N VAL A 512 -23.59 -12.20 -11.83
CA VAL A 512 -22.61 -12.53 -12.88
C VAL A 512 -21.35 -13.12 -12.25
N ALA A 513 -20.88 -14.24 -12.79
CA ALA A 513 -19.58 -14.83 -12.43
C ALA A 513 -18.60 -14.68 -13.61
N ILE A 514 -17.47 -14.02 -13.36
CA ILE A 514 -16.39 -13.78 -14.30
C ILE A 514 -15.15 -14.53 -13.81
N LEU A 515 -14.70 -15.51 -14.57
CA LEU A 515 -13.61 -16.42 -14.19
C LEU A 515 -12.46 -16.28 -15.18
N ILE A 516 -11.28 -15.89 -14.69
CA ILE A 516 -10.04 -15.79 -15.47
C ILE A 516 -9.00 -16.76 -14.89
N GLY A 517 -8.22 -17.40 -15.74
CA GLY A 517 -7.11 -18.27 -15.31
C GLY A 517 -6.53 -19.09 -16.44
N CYS A 518 -5.63 -20.02 -16.10
CA CYS A 518 -5.09 -20.98 -17.05
C CYS A 518 -6.03 -22.17 -17.21
N LEU A 519 -6.18 -22.66 -18.44
CA LEU A 519 -7.01 -23.82 -18.75
C LEU A 519 -6.25 -25.12 -18.46
N THR A 520 -6.19 -25.49 -17.18
CA THR A 520 -5.66 -26.79 -16.74
C THR A 520 -6.68 -27.91 -16.96
N GLU A 521 -6.25 -29.17 -16.89
CA GLU A 521 -7.16 -30.34 -16.95
C GLU A 521 -8.25 -30.28 -15.87
N ARG A 522 -7.86 -29.86 -14.65
CA ARG A 522 -8.79 -29.66 -13.53
C ARG A 522 -9.84 -28.60 -13.84
N VAL A 523 -9.42 -27.43 -14.35
CA VAL A 523 -10.34 -26.35 -14.72
C VAL A 523 -11.24 -26.78 -15.88
N ALA A 524 -10.69 -27.40 -16.92
CA ALA A 524 -11.48 -27.90 -18.04
C ALA A 524 -12.55 -28.91 -17.59
N THR A 525 -12.20 -29.79 -16.66
CA THR A 525 -13.15 -30.77 -16.09
C THR A 525 -14.23 -30.07 -15.26
N ALA A 526 -13.87 -29.09 -14.44
CA ALA A 526 -14.80 -28.34 -13.60
C ALA A 526 -15.78 -27.51 -14.42
N LEU A 527 -15.33 -26.87 -15.51
CA LEU A 527 -16.16 -26.05 -16.40
C LEU A 527 -17.23 -26.86 -17.18
N ARG A 528 -17.13 -28.17 -17.23
CA ARG A 528 -18.23 -29.02 -17.78
C ARG A 528 -19.54 -28.85 -17.01
N GLN A 529 -19.49 -28.43 -15.74
CA GLN A 529 -20.69 -28.08 -14.96
C GLN A 529 -21.43 -26.86 -15.55
N TRP A 530 -20.77 -26.06 -16.39
CA TRP A 530 -21.34 -24.94 -17.14
C TRP A 530 -21.55 -25.25 -18.61
N ASP A 531 -21.56 -26.54 -18.97
CA ASP A 531 -21.67 -27.04 -20.35
C ASP A 531 -20.54 -26.56 -21.28
N ILE A 532 -19.38 -26.22 -20.70
CA ILE A 532 -18.20 -25.80 -21.46
C ILE A 532 -17.28 -27.01 -21.66
N HIS A 533 -17.18 -27.47 -22.89
CA HIS A 533 -16.40 -28.64 -23.30
C HIS A 533 -15.17 -28.20 -24.08
N GLN A 534 -14.05 -27.95 -23.37
CA GLN A 534 -12.78 -27.58 -23.97
C GLN A 534 -11.71 -28.63 -23.63
N GLY A 535 -10.84 -28.92 -24.61
CA GLY A 535 -9.59 -29.64 -24.36
C GLY A 535 -8.63 -28.68 -23.62
N HIS A 536 -7.91 -29.18 -22.60
CA HIS A 536 -6.87 -28.38 -21.98
C HIS A 536 -5.63 -28.29 -22.89
N ASN A 537 -5.00 -27.11 -22.86
CA ASN A 537 -3.69 -26.92 -23.49
C ASN A 537 -2.84 -26.10 -22.53
N VAL A 538 -1.63 -26.57 -22.22
CA VAL A 538 -0.72 -25.91 -21.28
C VAL A 538 -0.37 -24.53 -21.81
N GLY A 539 -0.60 -23.51 -20.99
CA GLY A 539 -0.31 -22.10 -21.31
C GLY A 539 -1.48 -21.33 -21.93
N GLN A 540 -2.64 -21.96 -22.18
CA GLN A 540 -3.82 -21.20 -22.61
C GLN A 540 -4.46 -20.43 -21.47
N GLN A 541 -4.74 -19.16 -21.72
CA GLN A 541 -5.56 -18.32 -20.85
C GLN A 541 -7.03 -18.42 -21.24
N ILE A 542 -7.89 -18.45 -20.23
CA ILE A 542 -9.35 -18.51 -20.40
C ILE A 542 -10.01 -17.39 -19.62
N CYS A 543 -11.03 -16.78 -20.21
CA CYS A 543 -12.03 -15.95 -19.53
C CYS A 543 -13.40 -16.56 -19.79
N VAL A 544 -14.11 -16.91 -18.74
CA VAL A 544 -15.47 -17.45 -18.79
C VAL A 544 -16.39 -16.53 -18.03
N ILE A 545 -17.49 -16.15 -18.64
CA ILE A 545 -18.51 -15.30 -18.03
C ILE A 545 -19.83 -16.04 -18.06
N ARG A 546 -20.46 -16.22 -16.90
CA ARG A 546 -21.82 -16.66 -16.76
C ARG A 546 -22.68 -15.48 -16.32
N ALA A 547 -23.54 -15.03 -17.23
CA ALA A 547 -24.29 -13.79 -17.08
C ALA A 547 -25.62 -13.95 -16.33
N ASP A 548 -26.18 -15.16 -16.22
CA ASP A 548 -27.43 -15.44 -15.53
C ASP A 548 -27.29 -16.45 -14.37
N ALA A 549 -28.19 -16.34 -13.39
CA ALA A 549 -28.23 -17.23 -12.24
C ALA A 549 -28.60 -18.68 -12.63
N ALA A 550 -29.28 -18.90 -13.76
CA ALA A 550 -29.63 -20.22 -14.26
C ALA A 550 -28.45 -20.90 -14.97
N GLY A 551 -27.42 -20.12 -15.37
CA GLY A 551 -26.25 -20.63 -16.05
C GLY A 551 -26.49 -20.99 -17.51
N THR A 552 -27.55 -20.43 -18.12
CA THR A 552 -27.89 -20.69 -19.53
C THR A 552 -27.12 -19.81 -20.48
N ASP A 553 -26.75 -18.59 -20.06
CA ASP A 553 -25.96 -17.64 -20.84
C ASP A 553 -24.48 -17.65 -20.37
N SER A 554 -23.70 -18.52 -20.94
CA SER A 554 -22.26 -18.60 -20.71
C SER A 554 -21.49 -18.14 -21.94
N PHE A 555 -20.55 -17.25 -21.74
CA PHE A 555 -19.62 -16.78 -22.77
C PHE A 555 -18.20 -17.13 -22.35
N HIS A 556 -17.39 -17.62 -23.29
CA HIS A 556 -15.99 -17.85 -23.02
C HIS A 556 -15.13 -17.54 -24.24
N PHE A 557 -13.90 -17.13 -23.97
CA PHE A 557 -12.85 -17.01 -24.97
C PHE A 557 -11.52 -17.46 -24.38
N MET A 558 -10.63 -17.86 -25.23
CA MET A 558 -9.30 -18.31 -24.89
C MET A 558 -8.29 -17.60 -25.78
N GLU A 559 -7.10 -17.42 -25.26
CA GLU A 559 -5.98 -16.93 -26.04
C GLU A 559 -4.76 -17.76 -25.76
N GLU A 560 -4.02 -18.14 -26.81
CA GLU A 560 -2.79 -18.88 -26.65
C GLU A 560 -1.68 -17.94 -26.15
N HIS A 561 -0.92 -18.40 -25.21
CA HIS A 561 0.30 -17.72 -24.80
C HIS A 561 1.34 -17.86 -25.92
N HIS A 562 1.57 -16.79 -26.65
CA HIS A 562 2.71 -16.67 -27.56
C HIS A 562 3.98 -16.26 -26.81
N ALA A 563 4.28 -16.96 -25.69
CA ALA A 563 5.45 -16.66 -24.85
C ALA A 563 6.76 -16.72 -25.66
N GLU A 564 6.87 -17.67 -26.57
CA GLU A 564 8.04 -17.81 -27.44
C GLU A 564 8.20 -16.63 -28.41
N ALA A 565 7.10 -16.12 -28.96
CA ALA A 565 7.10 -14.95 -29.85
C ALA A 565 7.51 -13.65 -29.14
N GLN A 566 7.43 -13.63 -27.82
CA GLN A 566 7.80 -12.50 -26.98
C GLN A 566 9.15 -12.73 -26.24
N GLY A 567 9.91 -13.75 -26.60
CA GLY A 567 11.22 -14.05 -26.03
C GLY A 567 11.19 -14.84 -24.71
N TRP A 568 10.04 -15.38 -24.31
CA TRP A 568 9.91 -16.26 -23.14
C TRP A 568 9.88 -17.72 -23.60
N THR A 569 10.74 -18.53 -23.03
CA THR A 569 10.76 -19.98 -23.29
C THR A 569 9.67 -20.70 -22.51
N THR A 570 9.29 -21.91 -22.91
CA THR A 570 8.35 -22.79 -22.19
C THR A 570 8.96 -23.37 -20.89
N GLY A 571 10.23 -23.11 -20.62
CA GLY A 571 10.96 -23.53 -19.42
C GLY A 571 10.83 -22.53 -18.26
N PRO A 572 11.55 -22.78 -17.15
CA PRO A 572 11.62 -21.84 -16.04
C PRO A 572 12.06 -20.46 -16.51
N ALA A 573 11.35 -19.41 -16.08
CA ALA A 573 11.73 -18.05 -16.42
C ALA A 573 13.09 -17.69 -15.81
N PRO A 574 13.87 -16.80 -16.44
CA PRO A 574 15.10 -16.32 -15.85
C PRO A 574 14.87 -15.72 -14.45
N LEU A 575 15.79 -15.99 -13.52
CA LEU A 575 15.76 -15.47 -12.17
C LEU A 575 16.23 -14.01 -12.16
N VAL A 576 15.36 -13.08 -12.54
CA VAL A 576 15.64 -11.64 -12.46
C VAL A 576 14.74 -11.07 -11.37
N ASP A 577 15.19 -11.18 -10.12
CA ASP A 577 14.45 -10.77 -8.95
C ASP A 577 15.08 -9.59 -8.19
N ALA A 578 16.34 -9.29 -8.48
CA ALA A 578 17.04 -8.10 -7.98
C ALA A 578 16.63 -6.89 -8.84
N ILE A 579 15.52 -6.26 -8.50
CA ILE A 579 14.98 -5.10 -9.20
C ILE A 579 14.73 -3.96 -8.21
N PRO A 580 14.95 -2.69 -8.62
CA PRO A 580 14.68 -1.54 -7.77
C PRO A 580 13.26 -1.59 -7.17
N TRP A 581 13.12 -1.13 -5.94
CA TRP A 581 11.85 -1.16 -5.21
C TRP A 581 10.68 -0.53 -5.97
N ILE A 582 10.95 0.50 -6.76
CA ILE A 582 9.96 1.22 -7.57
C ILE A 582 9.41 0.40 -8.75
N LYS A 583 10.16 -0.60 -9.21
CA LYS A 583 9.75 -1.42 -10.38
C LYS A 583 9.00 -2.66 -9.92
N SER A 584 7.96 -3.03 -10.68
CA SER A 584 7.25 -4.29 -10.48
C SER A 584 8.12 -5.49 -10.82
N LEU A 585 7.76 -6.66 -10.26
CA LEU A 585 8.37 -7.94 -10.62
C LEU A 585 8.21 -8.24 -12.12
N SER A 586 9.11 -9.05 -12.65
CA SER A 586 9.02 -9.53 -14.03
C SER A 586 7.98 -10.65 -14.14
N PHE A 587 6.99 -10.47 -14.99
CA PHE A 587 5.94 -11.44 -15.23
C PHE A 587 5.98 -11.96 -16.67
N ARG A 588 5.49 -13.19 -16.90
CA ARG A 588 5.20 -13.66 -18.25
C ARG A 588 4.20 -12.73 -18.92
N PRO A 589 4.39 -12.40 -20.19
CA PRO A 589 3.43 -11.56 -20.89
C PRO A 589 2.08 -12.28 -21.05
N VAL A 590 1.00 -11.52 -20.88
CA VAL A 590 -0.36 -11.89 -21.25
C VAL A 590 -0.74 -11.05 -22.46
N ALA A 591 -1.43 -11.65 -23.43
CA ALA A 591 -1.75 -10.96 -24.68
C ALA A 591 -2.64 -9.73 -24.43
N GLU A 592 -2.27 -8.60 -25.04
CA GLU A 592 -3.01 -7.34 -24.92
C GLU A 592 -4.47 -7.49 -25.40
N SER A 593 -4.69 -8.22 -26.49
CA SER A 593 -6.02 -8.53 -27.03
C SER A 593 -6.90 -9.28 -26.03
N PHE A 594 -6.31 -10.20 -25.26
CA PHE A 594 -7.04 -10.93 -24.21
C PHE A 594 -7.48 -9.97 -23.08
N LEU A 595 -6.57 -9.14 -22.58
CA LEU A 595 -6.84 -8.20 -21.49
C LEU A 595 -7.87 -7.14 -21.89
N ALA A 596 -7.70 -6.55 -23.08
CA ALA A 596 -8.63 -5.55 -23.61
C ALA A 596 -10.04 -6.14 -23.81
N ARG A 597 -10.12 -7.37 -24.32
CA ARG A 597 -11.39 -8.08 -24.49
C ARG A 597 -12.03 -8.42 -23.14
N ALA A 598 -11.25 -8.95 -22.20
CA ALA A 598 -11.75 -9.25 -20.85
C ALA A 598 -12.31 -7.99 -20.16
N ALA A 599 -11.58 -6.88 -20.20
CA ALA A 599 -12.05 -5.61 -19.63
C ALA A 599 -13.35 -5.12 -20.30
N ALA A 600 -13.45 -5.20 -21.63
CA ALA A 600 -14.65 -4.79 -22.37
C ALA A 600 -15.88 -5.66 -22.04
N GLU A 601 -15.69 -6.98 -21.95
CA GLU A 601 -16.76 -7.92 -21.57
C GLU A 601 -17.21 -7.72 -20.12
N ILE A 602 -16.27 -7.50 -19.18
CA ILE A 602 -16.58 -7.17 -17.77
C ILE A 602 -17.47 -5.92 -17.74
N ASN A 603 -17.08 -4.83 -18.40
CA ASN A 603 -17.88 -3.61 -18.47
C ASN A 603 -19.30 -3.87 -18.98
N THR A 604 -19.42 -4.72 -19.99
CA THR A 604 -20.70 -5.03 -20.63
C THR A 604 -21.64 -5.80 -19.70
N VAL A 605 -21.14 -6.83 -19.05
CA VAL A 605 -21.98 -7.72 -18.22
C VAL A 605 -22.36 -7.11 -16.88
N VAL A 606 -21.55 -6.22 -16.32
CA VAL A 606 -21.88 -5.51 -15.08
C VAL A 606 -22.67 -4.21 -15.30
N GLN A 607 -22.93 -3.86 -16.58
CA GLN A 607 -23.69 -2.66 -16.98
C GLN A 607 -23.14 -1.36 -16.38
N ALA A 608 -21.81 -1.25 -16.23
CA ALA A 608 -21.18 -0.03 -15.76
C ALA A 608 -21.32 1.11 -16.78
N PRO A 609 -21.27 2.38 -16.32
CA PRO A 609 -21.20 3.53 -17.23
C PRO A 609 -20.05 3.37 -18.24
N LYS A 610 -20.32 3.62 -19.51
CA LYS A 610 -19.38 3.39 -20.59
C LYS A 610 -18.72 4.70 -21.03
N VAL A 611 -17.40 4.71 -21.11
CA VAL A 611 -16.68 5.78 -21.81
C VAL A 611 -16.70 5.52 -23.30
N CYS A 612 -17.35 6.42 -24.05
CA CYS A 612 -17.51 6.31 -25.50
C CYS A 612 -16.31 6.93 -26.23
N LYS A 613 -15.94 6.36 -27.38
CA LYS A 613 -14.93 6.88 -28.32
C LYS A 613 -13.49 6.91 -27.81
N ASN A 614 -12.77 5.78 -27.90
CA ASN A 614 -11.30 5.67 -27.83
C ASN A 614 -10.60 6.47 -26.72
N GLU A 615 -11.29 6.76 -25.63
CA GLU A 615 -10.73 7.49 -24.49
C GLU A 615 -10.01 6.51 -23.54
N ALA A 616 -8.99 5.85 -24.07
CA ALA A 616 -8.24 4.78 -23.38
C ALA A 616 -7.61 5.22 -22.04
N PHE A 617 -7.56 6.55 -21.79
CA PHE A 617 -6.95 7.11 -20.60
C PHE A 617 -7.95 7.45 -19.48
N ILE A 618 -9.24 7.30 -19.73
CA ILE A 618 -10.29 7.66 -18.78
C ILE A 618 -10.82 6.39 -18.09
N GLY A 619 -10.60 6.31 -16.78
CA GLY A 619 -11.23 5.33 -15.90
C GLY A 619 -12.51 5.89 -15.27
N VAL A 620 -13.48 5.02 -14.98
CA VAL A 620 -14.73 5.39 -14.31
C VAL A 620 -14.99 4.43 -13.15
N ALA A 621 -15.09 4.98 -11.93
CA ALA A 621 -15.68 4.28 -10.79
C ALA A 621 -17.10 4.82 -10.58
N ALA A 622 -18.09 3.94 -10.43
CA ALA A 622 -19.48 4.30 -10.22
C ALA A 622 -20.00 3.75 -8.89
N LEU A 623 -20.59 4.62 -8.08
CA LEU A 623 -21.09 4.34 -6.74
C LEU A 623 -22.59 4.68 -6.71
N GLU A 624 -23.45 3.75 -6.38
CA GLU A 624 -24.86 4.02 -6.14
C GLU A 624 -25.02 4.64 -4.75
N LEU A 625 -25.41 5.91 -4.70
CA LEU A 625 -25.68 6.62 -3.45
C LEU A 625 -27.13 6.43 -3.01
N THR A 626 -28.04 6.44 -3.99
CA THR A 626 -29.47 6.17 -3.85
C THR A 626 -29.97 5.49 -5.12
N ASP A 627 -31.20 5.00 -5.14
CA ASP A 627 -31.82 4.33 -6.30
C ASP A 627 -31.80 5.21 -7.58
N ASP A 628 -31.77 6.53 -7.43
CA ASP A 628 -31.84 7.52 -8.50
C ASP A 628 -30.57 8.38 -8.63
N CYS A 629 -29.53 8.12 -7.83
CA CYS A 629 -28.29 8.91 -7.86
C CYS A 629 -27.05 8.04 -7.84
N GLN A 630 -26.23 8.18 -8.88
CA GLN A 630 -24.90 7.57 -8.96
C GLN A 630 -23.79 8.63 -8.91
N ARG A 631 -22.83 8.45 -8.02
CA ARG A 631 -21.58 9.21 -8.03
C ARG A 631 -20.58 8.55 -8.96
N LEU A 632 -20.05 9.32 -9.89
CA LEU A 632 -18.96 8.87 -10.77
C LEU A 632 -17.67 9.58 -10.39
N LEU A 633 -16.62 8.80 -10.19
CA LEU A 633 -15.24 9.26 -10.16
C LEU A 633 -14.61 8.96 -11.52
N LEU A 634 -14.31 10.01 -12.27
CA LEU A 634 -13.62 9.91 -13.56
C LEU A 634 -12.14 10.27 -13.35
N THR A 635 -11.25 9.37 -13.77
CA THR A 635 -9.80 9.55 -13.67
C THR A 635 -9.17 9.62 -15.05
N ASN A 636 -8.06 10.36 -15.15
CA ASN A 636 -7.30 10.49 -16.39
C ASN A 636 -5.83 10.17 -16.11
N THR A 637 -5.30 9.16 -16.78
CA THR A 637 -3.89 8.76 -16.68
C THR A 637 -2.97 9.48 -17.68
N HIS A 638 -3.54 10.19 -18.67
CA HIS A 638 -2.77 10.96 -19.63
C HIS A 638 -2.25 12.26 -19.02
N ILE A 639 -1.09 12.74 -19.48
CA ILE A 639 -0.49 14.01 -19.00
C ILE A 639 -1.31 15.25 -19.33
N ASN A 640 -2.06 15.23 -20.44
CA ASN A 640 -2.95 16.33 -20.84
C ASN A 640 -4.38 16.04 -20.42
N TYR A 641 -5.18 17.09 -20.20
CA TYR A 641 -6.61 16.90 -19.99
C TYR A 641 -7.27 16.18 -21.18
N LYS A 642 -8.27 15.37 -20.89
CA LYS A 642 -9.01 14.60 -21.88
C LYS A 642 -10.51 14.86 -21.77
N SER A 643 -11.18 14.80 -22.91
CA SER A 643 -12.64 14.84 -22.94
C SER A 643 -13.19 13.44 -22.66
N ALA A 644 -13.95 13.29 -21.59
CA ALA A 644 -14.69 12.06 -21.31
C ALA A 644 -16.11 12.15 -21.85
N HIS A 645 -16.52 11.15 -22.62
CA HIS A 645 -17.88 10.95 -23.11
C HIS A 645 -18.46 9.73 -22.41
N VAL A 646 -19.34 9.95 -21.45
CA VAL A 646 -19.87 8.89 -20.57
C VAL A 646 -21.33 8.63 -20.94
N ASP A 647 -21.68 7.36 -21.18
CA ASP A 647 -23.03 6.88 -21.38
C ASP A 647 -23.45 6.02 -20.18
N MET A 648 -24.53 6.46 -19.50
CA MET A 648 -25.10 5.78 -18.34
C MET A 648 -26.01 4.62 -18.71
N GLY A 649 -26.35 4.47 -19.98
CA GLY A 649 -27.35 3.49 -20.46
C GLY A 649 -28.79 3.77 -20.02
N LYS A 650 -29.01 4.81 -19.21
CA LYS A 650 -30.31 5.26 -18.69
C LYS A 650 -30.46 6.77 -18.90
N PRO A 651 -31.65 7.31 -19.09
CA PRO A 651 -31.88 8.75 -19.22
C PRO A 651 -31.41 9.52 -17.97
N ILE A 652 -30.66 10.60 -18.21
CA ILE A 652 -30.13 11.46 -17.15
C ILE A 652 -31.06 12.65 -16.95
N GLN A 653 -31.49 12.90 -15.72
CA GLN A 653 -32.29 14.06 -15.33
C GLN A 653 -31.42 15.28 -15.05
N ARG A 654 -30.35 15.09 -14.26
CA ARG A 654 -29.48 16.17 -13.80
C ARG A 654 -28.07 15.66 -13.54
N ILE A 655 -27.08 16.52 -13.70
CA ILE A 655 -25.69 16.26 -13.34
C ILE A 655 -25.20 17.37 -12.43
N GLU A 656 -24.59 17.02 -11.34
CA GLU A 656 -23.95 17.92 -10.40
C GLU A 656 -22.42 17.64 -10.37
N VAL A 657 -21.62 18.68 -10.69
CA VAL A 657 -20.17 18.56 -10.58
C VAL A 657 -19.78 18.80 -9.12
N VAL A 658 -19.15 17.82 -8.49
CA VAL A 658 -18.81 17.86 -7.07
C VAL A 658 -17.41 18.41 -6.82
N THR A 659 -16.48 18.14 -7.72
CA THR A 659 -15.13 18.73 -7.70
C THR A 659 -15.12 20.16 -8.23
N GLU A 660 -14.10 20.96 -7.90
CA GLU A 660 -13.95 22.34 -8.38
C GLU A 660 -13.79 22.42 -9.89
N PHE A 661 -13.11 21.45 -10.49
CA PHE A 661 -12.98 21.35 -11.95
C PHE A 661 -14.07 20.41 -12.52
N PRO A 662 -14.68 20.69 -13.67
CA PRO A 662 -14.33 21.72 -14.66
C PRO A 662 -14.85 23.13 -14.39
N GLY A 663 -15.51 23.41 -13.27
CA GLY A 663 -15.99 24.74 -12.90
C GLY A 663 -17.14 25.28 -13.74
N VAL A 664 -17.74 24.45 -14.60
CA VAL A 664 -18.89 24.77 -15.47
C VAL A 664 -19.94 23.66 -15.37
N PRO A 665 -21.23 24.01 -15.50
CA PRO A 665 -22.29 23.01 -15.48
C PRO A 665 -22.15 22.01 -16.62
N VAL A 666 -22.27 20.73 -16.30
CA VAL A 666 -22.34 19.62 -17.27
C VAL A 666 -23.79 19.36 -17.63
N LYS A 667 -24.10 19.32 -18.93
CA LYS A 667 -25.47 19.10 -19.41
C LYS A 667 -25.65 17.66 -19.89
N PRO A 668 -26.76 17.01 -19.53
CA PRO A 668 -27.10 15.70 -20.07
C PRO A 668 -27.57 15.82 -21.54
N HIS A 669 -27.31 14.76 -22.30
CA HIS A 669 -27.79 14.53 -23.66
C HIS A 669 -28.38 13.12 -23.76
N GLY A 670 -29.63 12.97 -23.34
CA GLY A 670 -30.29 11.67 -23.22
C GLY A 670 -29.68 10.83 -22.09
N SER A 671 -29.07 9.71 -22.41
CA SER A 671 -28.36 8.86 -21.46
C SER A 671 -26.88 9.20 -21.29
N ALA A 672 -26.36 10.20 -22.02
CA ALA A 672 -24.94 10.49 -22.04
C ALA A 672 -24.62 11.95 -21.65
N PHE A 673 -23.38 12.18 -21.31
CA PHE A 673 -22.84 13.54 -21.09
C PHE A 673 -21.35 13.61 -21.49
N ARG A 674 -20.84 14.82 -21.57
CA ARG A 674 -19.44 15.10 -21.87
C ARG A 674 -18.87 16.09 -20.88
N LEU A 675 -17.67 15.79 -20.38
CA LEU A 675 -16.88 16.70 -19.58
C LEU A 675 -15.37 16.54 -19.86
N TYR A 676 -14.55 17.46 -19.36
CA TYR A 676 -13.10 17.32 -19.40
C TYR A 676 -12.58 16.84 -18.06
N VAL A 677 -11.58 15.96 -18.07
CA VAL A 677 -10.87 15.47 -16.87
C VAL A 677 -9.43 15.99 -16.93
N PRO A 678 -8.91 16.61 -15.85
CA PRO A 678 -7.55 17.15 -15.81
C PRO A 678 -6.50 16.08 -16.15
N GLY A 679 -5.36 16.53 -16.71
CA GLY A 679 -4.24 15.62 -16.95
C GLY A 679 -3.74 15.02 -15.64
N ARG A 680 -3.55 13.72 -15.60
CA ARG A 680 -3.21 12.92 -14.39
C ARG A 680 -4.11 13.19 -13.17
N GLY A 681 -5.31 13.68 -13.40
CA GLY A 681 -6.24 14.13 -12.36
C GLY A 681 -7.54 13.34 -12.32
N ALA A 682 -8.51 13.89 -11.58
CA ALA A 682 -9.83 13.30 -11.39
C ALA A 682 -10.94 14.37 -11.39
N VAL A 683 -12.17 13.92 -11.69
CA VAL A 683 -13.41 14.69 -11.53
C VAL A 683 -14.47 13.81 -10.90
N ILE A 684 -15.20 14.35 -9.93
CA ILE A 684 -16.36 13.68 -9.33
C ILE A 684 -17.64 14.39 -9.79
N VAL A 685 -18.61 13.60 -10.25
CA VAL A 685 -19.94 14.08 -10.60
C VAL A 685 -21.02 13.19 -9.98
N ASP A 686 -22.10 13.80 -9.52
CA ASP A 686 -23.33 13.09 -9.11
C ASP A 686 -24.32 13.15 -10.28
N VAL A 687 -24.74 11.98 -10.76
CA VAL A 687 -25.65 11.79 -11.89
C VAL A 687 -26.98 11.31 -11.36
N HIS A 688 -28.03 12.12 -11.53
CA HIS A 688 -29.41 11.76 -11.18
C HIS A 688 -30.08 11.16 -12.42
N LEU A 689 -30.58 9.94 -12.26
CA LEU A 689 -31.19 9.12 -13.32
C LEU A 689 -32.71 9.23 -13.33
#